data_0018aa06db198bff6bf768b9b3077673
#
_entry.id   0018aa06db198bff6bf768b9b3077673
#
_cell.length_a   1.000
_cell.length_b   1.000
_cell.length_c   1.000
_cell.angle_alpha   90.00
_cell.angle_beta   90.00
_cell.angle_gamma   90.00
#
_symmetry.space_group_name_H-M   'P 1'
#
loop_
_entity.id
_entity.type
_entity.pdbx_description
1 polymer ?
#
loop_
_entity_poly.entity_id
_entity_poly.type
_entity_poly.pdbx_seq_one_letter_code
_entity_poly.pdbx_strand_id
1 'polypeptide(L)'
;MKKRIAVLANGWNSENLSNFMMGIEKYAKPESMDFYVFLSFASYGYNESNRKAEALVYEIPELNTFDAIIIFGPGLNFQEVIDRIQKLADEAGIPVISIGLKHPGHYFIGADNYFGMKQLVDHMINKHECRKLMYIAGSRENDDSNIRLKAIRDSAEEHGIDFGEDDIFYSEWEARRAMEYIRTHFKSPEDFPDVFLCANDQLAITTSQLMEMTYHLEPKDVKICGFDHLDASRIYYPSMSTVDQEYYSIGKTAIETLDTIFEGKKPEVEVMVPCKFVVGESCGCNCGRRAMKERKTYIRKQQVDNRFASFKEGRIFELERAIIQGQSYDAVKKNIRTLMNGGTSSEGNTFYIMFDPILEKIGEKEEPLLPRLSLDQEYFVVCGKKNNVPSISEKVNRSDIIPDDPRTGPNSIYLIGTLHLEDLICGYFIMGSTAKNIRESDFSNYKTRIDRAFFTYIKNLQLNTLNKKLADLMEQDSLTHVKNRTAYDKYIKAFQKLVKTGERKEYAVAYFDINDLKVINDKYGHEAGDAYIRNSCKLICDTFKHSPVFRIGGDEFLSILYNDDFKNREELLASMKEEMENRKASRDKYSPAAIVSIASGMAVFDPETDPDIMSVVNKADVHMYEEKARMKKGNIR
;
A
#
# COMPACT_ATOMS: atom_id res chain seq x y z
N MET A 1 -30.60 7.45 -18.31
CA MET A 1 -29.27 7.49 -17.64
C MET A 1 -29.03 6.10 -17.08
N LYS A 2 -27.84 5.53 -17.25
CA LYS A 2 -27.50 4.22 -16.68
C LYS A 2 -27.57 4.23 -15.15
N LYS A 3 -28.01 3.12 -14.59
CA LYS A 3 -27.98 2.90 -13.14
C LYS A 3 -26.56 2.59 -12.66
N ARG A 4 -26.17 3.16 -11.55
CA ARG A 4 -24.88 2.88 -10.88
C ARG A 4 -25.10 1.87 -9.77
N ILE A 5 -24.43 0.73 -9.87
CA ILE A 5 -24.56 -0.37 -8.92
C ILE A 5 -23.21 -0.54 -8.19
N ALA A 6 -23.21 -0.33 -6.89
CA ALA A 6 -22.05 -0.67 -6.06
C ALA A 6 -22.05 -2.16 -5.73
N VAL A 7 -20.93 -2.85 -5.95
CA VAL A 7 -20.75 -4.26 -5.57
C VAL A 7 -19.59 -4.31 -4.58
N LEU A 8 -19.86 -4.73 -3.35
CA LEU A 8 -18.87 -4.86 -2.29
C LEU A 8 -18.48 -6.33 -2.16
N ALA A 9 -17.19 -6.65 -2.32
CA ALA A 9 -16.75 -8.03 -2.36
C ALA A 9 -15.34 -8.24 -1.80
N ASN A 10 -15.03 -9.47 -1.40
CA ASN A 10 -13.68 -9.90 -1.08
C ASN A 10 -12.94 -10.28 -2.38
N GLY A 11 -11.77 -9.68 -2.62
CA GLY A 11 -10.98 -9.91 -3.82
C GLY A 11 -10.33 -11.30 -3.92
N TRP A 12 -10.16 -12.00 -2.80
CA TRP A 12 -9.61 -13.36 -2.78
C TRP A 12 -10.60 -14.43 -3.28
N ASN A 13 -11.90 -14.15 -3.23
CA ASN A 13 -12.92 -15.06 -3.73
C ASN A 13 -13.26 -14.78 -5.21
N SER A 14 -12.26 -14.60 -6.03
CA SER A 14 -12.39 -14.13 -7.41
C SER A 14 -13.15 -15.09 -8.33
N GLU A 15 -13.11 -16.40 -8.07
CA GLU A 15 -13.80 -17.40 -8.90
C GLU A 15 -15.33 -17.33 -8.75
N ASN A 16 -15.84 -17.35 -7.53
CA ASN A 16 -17.27 -17.24 -7.25
C ASN A 16 -17.79 -15.86 -7.65
N LEU A 17 -17.03 -14.79 -7.37
CA LEU A 17 -17.37 -13.44 -7.80
C LEU A 17 -17.43 -13.33 -9.33
N SER A 18 -16.47 -13.93 -10.06
CA SER A 18 -16.49 -13.95 -11.52
C SER A 18 -17.73 -14.66 -12.07
N ASN A 19 -18.08 -15.83 -11.51
CA ASN A 19 -19.27 -16.58 -11.91
C ASN A 19 -20.56 -15.76 -11.64
N PHE A 20 -20.65 -15.12 -10.48
CA PHE A 20 -21.74 -14.21 -10.13
C PHE A 20 -21.85 -13.04 -11.13
N MET A 21 -20.73 -12.37 -11.40
CA MET A 21 -20.70 -11.24 -12.33
C MET A 21 -20.96 -11.64 -13.78
N MET A 22 -20.61 -12.87 -14.21
CA MET A 22 -21.01 -13.40 -15.52
C MET A 22 -22.53 -13.56 -15.65
N GLY A 23 -23.21 -13.97 -14.58
CA GLY A 23 -24.66 -13.95 -14.52
C GLY A 23 -25.22 -12.54 -14.63
N ILE A 24 -24.68 -11.60 -13.88
CA ILE A 24 -25.04 -10.18 -13.95
C ILE A 24 -24.86 -9.64 -15.39
N GLU A 25 -23.66 -9.76 -15.96
CA GLU A 25 -23.33 -9.23 -17.30
C GLU A 25 -24.25 -9.81 -18.38
N LYS A 26 -24.60 -11.09 -18.29
CA LYS A 26 -25.44 -11.78 -19.27
C LYS A 26 -26.89 -11.33 -19.23
N TYR A 27 -27.43 -11.06 -18.04
CA TYR A 27 -28.87 -10.78 -17.86
C TYR A 27 -29.19 -9.31 -17.65
N ALA A 28 -28.21 -8.46 -17.32
CA ALA A 28 -28.40 -7.02 -17.31
C ALA A 28 -28.77 -6.51 -18.71
N LYS A 29 -29.81 -5.68 -18.81
CA LYS A 29 -30.22 -5.08 -20.07
C LYS A 29 -29.07 -4.25 -20.65
N PRO A 30 -28.82 -4.29 -21.97
CA PRO A 30 -27.77 -3.48 -22.60
C PRO A 30 -27.92 -1.99 -22.24
N GLU A 31 -26.82 -1.32 -22.01
CA GLU A 31 -26.76 0.14 -21.73
C GLU A 31 -27.60 0.60 -20.51
N SER A 32 -27.93 -0.32 -19.60
CA SER A 32 -28.81 -0.02 -18.46
C SER A 32 -28.07 0.23 -17.14
N MET A 33 -26.93 -0.42 -16.91
CA MET A 33 -26.24 -0.44 -15.62
C MET A 33 -24.72 -0.42 -15.77
N ASP A 34 -24.04 0.27 -14.85
CA ASP A 34 -22.61 0.16 -14.65
C ASP A 34 -22.34 -0.38 -13.24
N PHE A 35 -21.36 -1.29 -13.13
CA PHE A 35 -21.03 -2.00 -11.90
C PHE A 35 -19.66 -1.55 -11.37
N TYR A 36 -19.67 -1.03 -10.16
CA TYR A 36 -18.49 -0.57 -9.43
C TYR A 36 -18.17 -1.59 -8.35
N VAL A 37 -17.16 -2.43 -8.61
CA VAL A 37 -16.82 -3.56 -7.76
C VAL A 37 -15.68 -3.17 -6.82
N PHE A 38 -16.02 -2.92 -5.56
CA PHE A 38 -15.08 -2.54 -4.50
C PHE A 38 -14.49 -3.79 -3.86
N LEU A 39 -13.19 -3.99 -4.05
CA LEU A 39 -12.48 -5.21 -3.66
C LEU A 39 -11.53 -4.95 -2.49
N SER A 40 -11.78 -5.60 -1.37
CA SER A 40 -10.85 -5.69 -0.26
C SER A 40 -10.02 -6.97 -0.36
N PHE A 41 -8.72 -6.86 -0.13
CA PHE A 41 -7.80 -8.00 -0.08
C PHE A 41 -7.34 -8.30 1.35
N ALA A 42 -8.05 -7.82 2.37
CA ALA A 42 -7.82 -8.21 3.74
C ALA A 42 -7.94 -9.73 3.88
N SER A 43 -6.90 -10.37 4.36
CA SER A 43 -6.88 -11.81 4.57
C SER A 43 -6.73 -12.15 6.06
N TYR A 44 -7.06 -13.39 6.42
CA TYR A 44 -6.74 -13.94 7.73
C TYR A 44 -5.21 -13.89 7.93
N GLY A 45 -4.74 -13.26 9.01
CA GLY A 45 -3.33 -13.20 9.35
C GLY A 45 -2.59 -11.92 8.99
N TYR A 46 -3.20 -10.96 8.30
CA TYR A 46 -2.65 -9.61 8.19
C TYR A 46 -2.73 -8.88 9.53
N ASN A 47 -1.79 -7.93 9.73
CA ASN A 47 -1.87 -7.06 10.89
C ASN A 47 -3.16 -6.20 10.82
N GLU A 48 -3.61 -5.71 11.96
CA GLU A 48 -4.87 -4.98 12.08
C GLU A 48 -4.90 -3.70 11.22
N SER A 49 -3.77 -3.00 11.10
CA SER A 49 -3.65 -1.80 10.25
C SER A 49 -3.91 -2.11 8.78
N ASN A 50 -3.30 -3.16 8.23
CA ASN A 50 -3.55 -3.58 6.85
C ASN A 50 -5.02 -3.98 6.64
N ARG A 51 -5.59 -4.70 7.60
CA ARG A 51 -6.99 -5.10 7.52
C ARG A 51 -7.94 -3.90 7.51
N LYS A 52 -7.68 -2.89 8.36
CA LYS A 52 -8.45 -1.64 8.37
C LYS A 52 -8.26 -0.85 7.08
N ALA A 53 -7.02 -0.72 6.58
CA ALA A 53 -6.72 -0.01 5.34
C ALA A 53 -7.41 -0.64 4.11
N GLU A 54 -7.40 -1.98 4.02
CA GLU A 54 -8.13 -2.70 2.97
C GLU A 54 -9.65 -2.51 3.06
N ALA A 55 -10.22 -2.46 4.29
CA ALA A 55 -11.65 -2.26 4.50
C ALA A 55 -12.13 -0.87 4.07
N LEU A 56 -11.24 0.14 4.01
CA LEU A 56 -11.57 1.48 3.54
C LEU A 56 -12.01 1.54 2.08
N VAL A 57 -11.75 0.49 1.29
CA VAL A 57 -12.29 0.40 -0.07
C VAL A 57 -13.82 0.56 -0.07
N TYR A 58 -14.50 0.09 0.95
CA TYR A 58 -15.95 0.19 1.09
C TYR A 58 -16.42 1.57 1.56
N GLU A 59 -15.50 2.48 1.89
CA GLU A 59 -15.77 3.89 2.20
C GLU A 59 -15.54 4.83 1.04
N ILE A 60 -14.92 4.34 -0.06
CA ILE A 60 -14.70 5.12 -1.28
C ILE A 60 -16.04 5.64 -1.84
N PRO A 61 -17.10 4.80 -1.99
CA PRO A 61 -18.34 5.28 -2.57
C PRO A 61 -19.08 6.22 -1.63
N GLU A 62 -19.50 7.36 -2.17
CA GLU A 62 -20.61 8.11 -1.59
C GLU A 62 -21.91 7.39 -1.97
N LEU A 63 -22.44 6.60 -1.04
CA LEU A 63 -23.53 5.67 -1.32
C LEU A 63 -24.77 6.33 -1.92
N ASN A 64 -25.07 7.57 -1.54
CA ASN A 64 -26.17 8.37 -2.11
C ASN A 64 -26.04 8.65 -3.62
N THR A 65 -24.88 8.36 -4.22
CA THR A 65 -24.66 8.48 -5.68
C THR A 65 -24.96 7.20 -6.44
N PHE A 66 -25.31 6.12 -5.75
CA PHE A 66 -25.65 4.83 -6.34
C PHE A 66 -27.16 4.57 -6.31
N ASP A 67 -27.64 3.80 -7.30
CA ASP A 67 -29.04 3.41 -7.40
C ASP A 67 -29.36 2.12 -6.64
N ALA A 68 -28.35 1.27 -6.39
CA ALA A 68 -28.44 0.06 -5.57
C ALA A 68 -27.05 -0.41 -5.09
N ILE A 69 -27.06 -1.21 -4.04
CA ILE A 69 -25.86 -1.83 -3.47
C ILE A 69 -26.03 -3.34 -3.49
N ILE A 70 -25.01 -4.08 -3.91
CA ILE A 70 -24.91 -5.53 -3.79
C ILE A 70 -23.76 -5.84 -2.83
N ILE A 71 -24.04 -6.60 -1.78
CA ILE A 71 -23.02 -7.10 -0.85
C ILE A 71 -22.78 -8.58 -1.19
N PHE A 72 -21.62 -8.88 -1.78
CA PHE A 72 -21.21 -10.25 -2.05
C PHE A 72 -20.55 -10.83 -0.80
N GLY A 73 -21.35 -11.51 0.02
CA GLY A 73 -21.00 -11.96 1.37
C GLY A 73 -19.89 -13.02 1.46
N PRO A 74 -19.69 -13.95 0.48
CA PRO A 74 -18.67 -14.97 0.60
C PRO A 74 -17.27 -14.40 0.85
N GLY A 75 -16.68 -14.73 2.01
CA GLY A 75 -15.37 -14.24 2.44
C GLY A 75 -15.33 -12.79 2.94
N LEU A 76 -16.46 -12.11 3.07
CA LEU A 76 -16.56 -10.76 3.58
C LEU A 76 -16.72 -10.79 5.12
N ASN A 77 -15.64 -10.50 5.85
CA ASN A 77 -15.58 -10.61 7.31
C ASN A 77 -15.49 -9.23 8.00
N PHE A 78 -16.41 -8.31 7.69
CA PHE A 78 -16.43 -6.94 8.19
C PHE A 78 -17.85 -6.54 8.63
N GLN A 79 -18.35 -7.14 9.73
CA GLN A 79 -19.71 -6.88 10.21
C GLN A 79 -19.97 -5.39 10.45
N GLU A 80 -19.04 -4.68 11.09
CA GLU A 80 -19.14 -3.23 11.37
C GLU A 80 -19.31 -2.40 10.08
N VAL A 81 -18.63 -2.81 9.00
CA VAL A 81 -18.76 -2.15 7.68
C VAL A 81 -20.14 -2.41 7.09
N ILE A 82 -20.63 -3.64 7.19
CA ILE A 82 -21.96 -4.03 6.68
C ILE A 82 -23.04 -3.25 7.40
N ASP A 83 -23.00 -3.18 8.74
CA ASP A 83 -23.98 -2.47 9.57
C ASP A 83 -23.98 -0.97 9.25
N ARG A 84 -22.81 -0.38 9.02
CA ARG A 84 -22.69 1.02 8.62
C ARG A 84 -23.26 1.28 7.23
N ILE A 85 -22.98 0.40 6.26
CA ILE A 85 -23.51 0.49 4.90
C ILE A 85 -25.03 0.41 4.93
N GLN A 86 -25.59 -0.52 5.71
CA GLN A 86 -27.03 -0.63 5.88
C GLN A 86 -27.63 0.69 6.38
N LYS A 87 -27.06 1.25 7.45
CA LYS A 87 -27.52 2.53 7.99
C LYS A 87 -27.52 3.65 6.95
N LEU A 88 -26.42 3.80 6.21
CA LEU A 88 -26.30 4.82 5.18
C LEU A 88 -27.27 4.58 4.00
N ALA A 89 -27.48 3.32 3.65
CA ALA A 89 -28.43 2.93 2.59
C ALA A 89 -29.87 3.24 3.01
N ASP A 90 -30.24 2.96 4.27
CA ASP A 90 -31.56 3.28 4.83
C ASP A 90 -31.80 4.79 4.85
N GLU A 91 -30.82 5.58 5.29
CA GLU A 91 -30.88 7.05 5.31
C GLU A 91 -31.06 7.64 3.89
N ALA A 92 -30.43 7.02 2.90
CA ALA A 92 -30.49 7.46 1.49
C ALA A 92 -31.65 6.81 0.70
N GLY A 93 -32.37 5.84 1.26
CA GLY A 93 -33.43 5.09 0.58
C GLY A 93 -32.93 4.19 -0.55
N ILE A 94 -31.70 3.64 -0.43
CA ILE A 94 -31.04 2.84 -1.47
C ILE A 94 -31.27 1.35 -1.17
N PRO A 95 -31.76 0.55 -2.13
CA PRO A 95 -31.96 -0.88 -1.92
C PRO A 95 -30.62 -1.62 -1.81
N VAL A 96 -30.55 -2.56 -0.86
CA VAL A 96 -29.41 -3.43 -0.64
C VAL A 96 -29.79 -4.88 -0.92
N ILE A 97 -29.00 -5.53 -1.79
CA ILE A 97 -29.10 -6.98 -2.06
C ILE A 97 -27.86 -7.64 -1.43
N SER A 98 -28.06 -8.62 -0.56
CA SER A 98 -26.96 -9.41 0.01
C SER A 98 -26.94 -10.83 -0.55
N ILE A 99 -25.76 -11.27 -0.94
CA ILE A 99 -25.52 -12.57 -1.52
C ILE A 99 -24.84 -13.45 -0.47
N GLY A 100 -25.50 -14.55 -0.07
CA GLY A 100 -24.93 -15.51 0.87
C GLY A 100 -24.74 -15.00 2.30
N LEU A 101 -25.20 -13.80 2.62
CA LEU A 101 -25.12 -13.19 3.95
C LEU A 101 -26.49 -12.61 4.32
N LYS A 102 -27.18 -13.19 5.30
CA LYS A 102 -28.46 -12.66 5.78
C LYS A 102 -28.24 -11.45 6.67
N HIS A 103 -28.90 -10.35 6.34
CA HIS A 103 -28.90 -9.14 7.17
C HIS A 103 -30.33 -8.54 7.17
N PRO A 104 -30.86 -8.10 8.33
CA PRO A 104 -32.15 -7.42 8.38
C PRO A 104 -32.17 -6.19 7.45
N GLY A 105 -33.25 -6.02 6.70
CA GLY A 105 -33.43 -4.91 5.77
C GLY A 105 -32.87 -5.14 4.36
N HIS A 106 -32.08 -6.20 4.12
CA HIS A 106 -31.61 -6.55 2.78
C HIS A 106 -32.59 -7.46 2.04
N TYR A 107 -32.56 -7.40 0.70
CA TYR A 107 -33.04 -8.49 -0.14
C TYR A 107 -31.95 -9.55 -0.16
N PHE A 108 -32.26 -10.74 0.31
CA PHE A 108 -31.30 -11.83 0.43
C PHE A 108 -31.41 -12.79 -0.75
N ILE A 109 -30.27 -13.15 -1.36
CA ILE A 109 -30.17 -14.21 -2.36
C ILE A 109 -29.06 -15.16 -1.92
N GLY A 110 -29.40 -16.44 -1.73
CA GLY A 110 -28.47 -17.46 -1.25
C GLY A 110 -28.47 -18.72 -2.09
N ALA A 111 -27.39 -19.51 -1.96
CA ALA A 111 -27.33 -20.88 -2.48
C ALA A 111 -28.07 -21.84 -1.54
N ASP A 112 -28.87 -22.73 -2.08
CA ASP A 112 -29.52 -23.78 -1.29
C ASP A 112 -28.53 -24.90 -0.95
N ASN A 113 -27.70 -24.63 0.07
CA ASN A 113 -26.68 -25.53 0.56
C ASN A 113 -27.24 -26.87 1.04
N TYR A 114 -28.44 -26.84 1.64
CA TYR A 114 -29.11 -28.06 2.11
C TYR A 114 -29.45 -29.00 0.94
N PHE A 115 -30.11 -28.46 -0.06
CA PHE A 115 -30.52 -29.24 -1.25
C PHE A 115 -29.31 -29.83 -1.97
N GLY A 116 -28.24 -29.04 -2.17
CA GLY A 116 -27.03 -29.50 -2.82
C GLY A 116 -26.30 -30.60 -2.06
N MET A 117 -26.11 -30.44 -0.74
CA MET A 117 -25.44 -31.44 0.08
C MET A 117 -26.28 -32.71 0.19
N LYS A 118 -27.61 -32.58 0.31
CA LYS A 118 -28.51 -33.75 0.33
C LYS A 118 -28.40 -34.60 -0.94
N GLN A 119 -28.38 -33.97 -2.12
CA GLN A 119 -28.17 -34.68 -3.38
C GLN A 119 -26.84 -35.46 -3.41
N LEU A 120 -25.76 -34.85 -2.91
CA LEU A 120 -24.46 -35.49 -2.85
C LEU A 120 -24.48 -36.70 -1.92
N VAL A 121 -25.00 -36.55 -0.70
CA VAL A 121 -25.04 -37.62 0.31
C VAL A 121 -25.91 -38.76 -0.15
N ASP A 122 -27.11 -38.47 -0.66
CA ASP A 122 -28.03 -39.48 -1.20
C ASP A 122 -27.39 -40.25 -2.37
N HIS A 123 -26.59 -39.59 -3.22
CA HIS A 123 -25.83 -40.28 -4.27
C HIS A 123 -24.79 -41.24 -3.68
N MET A 124 -24.06 -40.84 -2.62
CA MET A 124 -23.07 -41.72 -1.98
C MET A 124 -23.72 -42.93 -1.31
N ILE A 125 -24.86 -42.74 -0.68
CA ILE A 125 -25.57 -43.80 0.01
C ILE A 125 -26.25 -44.76 -1.00
N ASN A 126 -26.99 -44.21 -1.97
CA ASN A 126 -27.81 -45.03 -2.86
C ASN A 126 -27.04 -45.67 -4.00
N LYS A 127 -26.04 -45.01 -4.55
CA LYS A 127 -25.29 -45.50 -5.71
C LYS A 127 -23.97 -46.20 -5.33
N HIS A 128 -23.31 -45.74 -4.26
CA HIS A 128 -22.03 -46.27 -3.83
C HIS A 128 -22.10 -47.07 -2.54
N GLU A 129 -23.31 -47.28 -2.01
CA GLU A 129 -23.62 -48.10 -0.83
C GLU A 129 -22.80 -47.71 0.41
N CYS A 130 -22.39 -46.42 0.52
CA CYS A 130 -21.68 -45.94 1.68
C CYS A 130 -22.53 -45.99 2.94
N ARG A 131 -21.98 -46.54 4.03
CA ARG A 131 -22.62 -46.67 5.34
C ARG A 131 -21.86 -46.01 6.47
N LYS A 132 -20.54 -45.84 6.32
CA LYS A 132 -19.71 -45.11 7.24
C LYS A 132 -19.35 -43.75 6.62
N LEU A 133 -19.94 -42.69 7.14
CA LEU A 133 -19.75 -41.31 6.64
C LEU A 133 -18.84 -40.57 7.62
N MET A 134 -17.97 -39.74 7.11
CA MET A 134 -17.18 -38.80 7.92
C MET A 134 -17.31 -37.40 7.32
N TYR A 135 -17.67 -36.41 8.14
CA TYR A 135 -17.76 -35.02 7.70
C TYR A 135 -16.60 -34.20 8.21
N ILE A 136 -15.78 -33.70 7.27
CA ILE A 136 -14.76 -32.69 7.55
C ILE A 136 -15.43 -31.33 7.39
N ALA A 137 -15.95 -30.81 8.49
CA ALA A 137 -16.71 -29.57 8.58
C ALA A 137 -15.84 -28.32 8.48
N GLY A 138 -16.46 -27.19 8.20
CA GLY A 138 -15.84 -25.87 8.34
C GLY A 138 -15.78 -25.41 9.79
N SER A 139 -16.16 -24.16 10.07
CA SER A 139 -16.29 -23.64 11.45
C SER A 139 -17.66 -23.95 12.05
N ARG A 140 -17.70 -24.14 13.36
CA ARG A 140 -18.96 -24.32 14.11
C ARG A 140 -19.89 -23.09 14.05
N GLU A 141 -19.30 -21.90 13.86
CA GLU A 141 -20.03 -20.64 13.81
C GLU A 141 -20.54 -20.30 12.39
N ASN A 142 -20.20 -21.12 11.39
CA ASN A 142 -20.57 -20.84 10.02
C ASN A 142 -21.89 -21.50 9.64
N ASP A 143 -22.88 -20.69 9.30
CA ASP A 143 -24.23 -21.15 8.95
C ASP A 143 -24.26 -22.11 7.76
N ASP A 144 -23.49 -21.84 6.70
CA ASP A 144 -23.43 -22.69 5.51
C ASP A 144 -22.90 -24.10 5.85
N SER A 145 -21.83 -24.16 6.68
CA SER A 145 -21.29 -25.44 7.15
C SER A 145 -22.30 -26.22 7.99
N ASN A 146 -23.07 -25.52 8.82
CA ASN A 146 -24.10 -26.13 9.67
C ASN A 146 -25.33 -26.58 8.86
N ILE A 147 -25.72 -25.83 7.82
CA ILE A 147 -26.79 -26.25 6.89
C ILE A 147 -26.38 -27.51 6.12
N ARG A 148 -25.12 -27.61 5.67
CA ARG A 148 -24.56 -28.80 5.01
C ARG A 148 -24.55 -29.99 5.97
N LEU A 149 -24.13 -29.79 7.23
CA LEU A 149 -24.17 -30.82 8.26
C LEU A 149 -25.59 -31.33 8.52
N LYS A 150 -26.56 -30.42 8.58
CA LYS A 150 -27.97 -30.82 8.74
C LYS A 150 -28.42 -31.73 7.61
N ALA A 151 -28.09 -31.40 6.35
CA ALA A 151 -28.44 -32.23 5.20
C ALA A 151 -27.81 -33.64 5.27
N ILE A 152 -26.57 -33.75 5.79
CA ILE A 152 -25.90 -35.03 6.02
C ILE A 152 -26.67 -35.86 7.07
N ARG A 153 -27.03 -35.26 8.21
CA ARG A 153 -27.74 -35.90 9.29
C ARG A 153 -29.12 -36.40 8.82
N ASP A 154 -29.87 -35.53 8.16
CA ASP A 154 -31.19 -35.86 7.65
C ASP A 154 -31.12 -37.01 6.62
N SER A 155 -30.14 -37.01 5.70
CA SER A 155 -29.93 -38.11 4.76
C SER A 155 -29.50 -39.40 5.46
N ALA A 156 -28.63 -39.35 6.46
CA ALA A 156 -28.20 -40.50 7.22
C ALA A 156 -29.38 -41.13 7.98
N GLU A 157 -30.22 -40.33 8.64
CA GLU A 157 -31.42 -40.77 9.35
C GLU A 157 -32.45 -41.41 8.39
N GLU A 158 -32.74 -40.80 7.24
CA GLU A 158 -33.64 -41.32 6.21
C GLU A 158 -33.21 -42.71 5.70
N HIS A 159 -31.90 -42.99 5.69
CA HIS A 159 -31.34 -44.26 5.22
C HIS A 159 -30.95 -45.23 6.34
N GLY A 160 -31.25 -44.90 7.60
CA GLY A 160 -30.95 -45.74 8.77
C GLY A 160 -29.43 -45.89 9.02
N ILE A 161 -28.65 -44.90 8.72
CA ILE A 161 -27.20 -44.85 8.95
C ILE A 161 -26.95 -44.15 10.28
N ASP A 162 -26.14 -44.77 11.13
CA ASP A 162 -25.69 -44.17 12.37
C ASP A 162 -24.63 -43.10 12.04
N PHE A 163 -24.90 -41.82 12.36
CA PHE A 163 -24.04 -40.69 12.12
C PHE A 163 -24.09 -39.73 13.32
N GLY A 164 -23.04 -39.75 14.12
CA GLY A 164 -22.94 -39.04 15.38
C GLY A 164 -21.90 -37.92 15.42
N GLU A 165 -21.61 -37.41 16.61
CA GLU A 165 -20.62 -36.34 16.79
C GLU A 165 -19.17 -36.83 16.53
N ASP A 166 -18.89 -38.13 16.71
CA ASP A 166 -17.59 -38.74 16.44
C ASP A 166 -17.28 -38.82 14.93
N ASP A 167 -18.30 -38.68 14.09
CA ASP A 167 -18.21 -38.67 12.63
C ASP A 167 -18.02 -37.25 12.06
N ILE A 168 -17.83 -36.25 12.92
CA ILE A 168 -17.73 -34.84 12.54
C ILE A 168 -16.43 -34.23 13.07
N PHE A 169 -15.60 -33.69 12.17
CA PHE A 169 -14.42 -32.92 12.56
C PHE A 169 -14.52 -31.48 12.07
N TYR A 170 -14.47 -30.53 12.97
CA TYR A 170 -14.47 -29.10 12.66
C TYR A 170 -13.05 -28.60 12.38
N SER A 171 -12.74 -28.40 11.13
CA SER A 171 -11.40 -27.99 10.65
C SER A 171 -11.13 -26.50 10.77
N GLU A 172 -12.15 -25.67 11.05
CA GLU A 172 -12.09 -24.20 10.98
C GLU A 172 -11.59 -23.69 9.63
N TRP A 173 -11.95 -24.40 8.56
CA TRP A 173 -11.50 -24.16 7.18
C TRP A 173 -9.99 -24.36 6.96
N GLU A 174 -9.26 -24.85 7.97
CA GLU A 174 -7.82 -25.09 7.91
C GLU A 174 -7.50 -26.51 7.43
N ALA A 175 -6.99 -26.61 6.21
CA ALA A 175 -6.56 -27.87 5.62
C ALA A 175 -5.54 -28.64 6.50
N ARG A 176 -4.62 -27.91 7.17
CA ARG A 176 -3.62 -28.51 8.08
C ARG A 176 -4.28 -29.22 9.27
N ARG A 177 -5.30 -28.63 9.88
CA ARG A 177 -6.04 -29.23 11.00
C ARG A 177 -6.74 -30.50 10.56
N ALA A 178 -7.37 -30.48 9.38
CA ALA A 178 -7.99 -31.67 8.81
C ALA A 178 -6.99 -32.80 8.58
N MET A 179 -5.83 -32.50 7.99
CA MET A 179 -4.75 -33.49 7.79
C MET A 179 -4.23 -34.08 9.09
N GLU A 180 -4.02 -33.24 10.10
CA GLU A 180 -3.51 -33.69 11.42
C GLU A 180 -4.53 -34.57 12.12
N TYR A 181 -5.82 -34.20 12.09
CA TYR A 181 -6.88 -35.01 12.63
C TYR A 181 -6.94 -36.40 11.95
N ILE A 182 -6.96 -36.47 10.62
CA ILE A 182 -7.02 -37.73 9.89
C ILE A 182 -5.82 -38.64 10.26
N ARG A 183 -4.61 -38.10 10.32
CA ARG A 183 -3.40 -38.85 10.68
C ARG A 183 -3.41 -39.40 12.11
N THR A 184 -4.02 -38.68 13.04
CA THR A 184 -4.06 -39.07 14.46
C THR A 184 -5.25 -39.95 14.80
N HIS A 185 -6.36 -39.76 14.11
CA HIS A 185 -7.61 -40.50 14.37
C HIS A 185 -7.62 -41.88 13.70
N PHE A 186 -7.18 -41.97 12.45
CA PHE A 186 -7.14 -43.21 11.70
C PHE A 186 -5.73 -43.81 11.69
N LYS A 187 -5.59 -45.03 12.19
CA LYS A 187 -4.28 -45.70 12.31
C LYS A 187 -3.88 -46.43 11.03
N SER A 188 -4.88 -46.93 10.30
CA SER A 188 -4.68 -47.68 9.06
C SER A 188 -5.82 -47.42 8.08
N PRO A 189 -5.66 -47.75 6.78
CA PRO A 189 -6.70 -47.58 5.78
C PRO A 189 -8.00 -48.35 6.08
N GLU A 190 -7.93 -49.47 6.85
CA GLU A 190 -9.07 -50.25 7.24
C GLU A 190 -10.01 -49.54 8.22
N ASP A 191 -9.48 -48.51 8.91
CA ASP A 191 -10.25 -47.69 9.86
C ASP A 191 -11.04 -46.59 9.15
N PHE A 192 -10.74 -46.30 7.86
CA PHE A 192 -11.38 -45.21 7.14
C PHE A 192 -12.89 -45.37 6.97
N PRO A 193 -13.63 -44.24 6.87
CA PRO A 193 -15.01 -44.26 6.47
C PRO A 193 -15.14 -44.69 5.00
N ASP A 194 -16.35 -45.07 4.58
CA ASP A 194 -16.63 -45.33 3.18
C ASP A 194 -16.51 -44.08 2.31
N VAL A 195 -16.75 -42.88 2.91
CA VAL A 195 -16.63 -41.60 2.25
C VAL A 195 -16.26 -40.49 3.23
N PHE A 196 -15.31 -39.65 2.82
CA PHE A 196 -15.05 -38.32 3.42
C PHE A 196 -15.90 -37.29 2.69
N LEU A 197 -16.87 -36.70 3.40
CA LEU A 197 -17.65 -35.55 2.97
C LEU A 197 -16.93 -34.29 3.48
N CYS A 198 -16.49 -33.43 2.60
CA CYS A 198 -15.76 -32.24 2.98
C CYS A 198 -16.63 -30.98 2.79
N ALA A 199 -16.51 -30.05 3.73
CA ALA A 199 -17.31 -28.83 3.70
C ALA A 199 -17.02 -27.95 2.47
N ASN A 200 -15.80 -28.06 1.89
CA ASN A 200 -15.46 -27.41 0.63
C ASN A 200 -14.46 -28.22 -0.21
N ASP A 201 -14.23 -27.79 -1.44
CA ASP A 201 -13.31 -28.45 -2.38
C ASP A 201 -11.86 -28.40 -1.93
N GLN A 202 -11.44 -27.33 -1.25
CA GLN A 202 -10.06 -27.22 -0.75
C GLN A 202 -9.75 -28.28 0.30
N LEU A 203 -10.68 -28.52 1.21
CA LEU A 203 -10.57 -29.62 2.20
C LEU A 203 -10.60 -30.99 1.51
N ALA A 204 -11.44 -31.17 0.49
CA ALA A 204 -11.52 -32.42 -0.28
C ALA A 204 -10.21 -32.72 -1.02
N ILE A 205 -9.65 -31.74 -1.73
CA ILE A 205 -8.37 -31.87 -2.45
C ILE A 205 -7.25 -32.21 -1.46
N THR A 206 -7.17 -31.48 -0.33
CA THR A 206 -6.14 -31.72 0.68
C THR A 206 -6.27 -33.10 1.32
N THR A 207 -7.50 -33.56 1.59
CA THR A 207 -7.77 -34.92 2.08
C THR A 207 -7.30 -35.97 1.05
N SER A 208 -7.58 -35.76 -0.23
CA SER A 208 -7.13 -36.67 -1.31
C SER A 208 -5.61 -36.69 -1.42
N GLN A 209 -4.94 -35.55 -1.33
CA GLN A 209 -3.47 -35.49 -1.30
C GLN A 209 -2.88 -36.25 -0.10
N LEU A 210 -3.51 -36.15 1.06
CA LEU A 210 -3.08 -36.90 2.24
C LEU A 210 -3.18 -38.41 2.03
N MET A 211 -4.28 -38.90 1.42
CA MET A 211 -4.47 -40.33 1.13
C MET A 211 -3.38 -40.85 0.21
N GLU A 212 -3.06 -40.10 -0.84
CA GLU A 212 -2.00 -40.46 -1.80
C GLU A 212 -0.61 -40.42 -1.16
N MET A 213 -0.25 -39.30 -0.51
CA MET A 213 1.12 -39.06 -0.05
C MET A 213 1.49 -39.82 1.24
N THR A 214 0.53 -40.06 2.12
CA THR A 214 0.81 -40.67 3.44
C THR A 214 0.43 -42.14 3.48
N TYR A 215 -0.68 -42.50 2.87
CA TYR A 215 -1.20 -43.87 2.94
C TYR A 215 -0.98 -44.65 1.64
N HIS A 216 -0.41 -44.01 0.61
CA HIS A 216 -0.13 -44.60 -0.71
C HIS A 216 -1.36 -45.24 -1.36
N LEU A 217 -2.54 -44.69 -1.06
CA LEU A 217 -3.80 -45.13 -1.62
C LEU A 217 -4.05 -44.46 -2.98
N GLU A 218 -4.57 -45.23 -3.92
CA GLU A 218 -5.04 -44.65 -5.16
C GLU A 218 -6.40 -43.95 -4.92
N PRO A 219 -6.68 -42.92 -5.71
CA PRO A 219 -7.94 -42.17 -5.56
C PRO A 219 -9.24 -42.96 -5.65
N LYS A 220 -9.19 -44.14 -6.26
CA LYS A 220 -10.34 -45.08 -6.34
C LYS A 220 -10.62 -45.84 -5.04
N ASP A 221 -9.62 -45.91 -4.13
CA ASP A 221 -9.70 -46.75 -2.92
C ASP A 221 -10.45 -46.04 -1.78
N VAL A 222 -10.46 -44.70 -1.79
CA VAL A 222 -11.14 -43.87 -0.79
C VAL A 222 -12.03 -42.85 -1.49
N LYS A 223 -13.33 -42.83 -1.17
CA LYS A 223 -14.25 -41.86 -1.75
C LYS A 223 -14.17 -40.55 -1.00
N ILE A 224 -14.03 -39.44 -1.75
CA ILE A 224 -13.90 -38.09 -1.19
C ILE A 224 -14.79 -37.14 -2.00
N CYS A 225 -15.60 -36.36 -1.31
CA CYS A 225 -16.50 -35.40 -1.93
C CYS A 225 -16.29 -33.99 -1.34
N GLY A 226 -16.39 -32.97 -2.18
CA GLY A 226 -16.25 -31.58 -1.82
C GLY A 226 -17.54 -30.78 -1.96
N PHE A 227 -17.36 -29.44 -1.93
CA PHE A 227 -18.40 -28.45 -2.14
C PHE A 227 -17.76 -27.20 -2.75
N ASP A 228 -18.44 -26.42 -3.58
CA ASP A 228 -18.09 -25.16 -4.26
C ASP A 228 -17.84 -25.30 -5.77
N HIS A 229 -17.49 -26.49 -6.27
CA HIS A 229 -17.21 -26.77 -7.69
C HIS A 229 -16.15 -25.84 -8.29
N LEU A 230 -15.02 -25.64 -7.57
CA LEU A 230 -13.90 -24.84 -8.01
C LEU A 230 -13.18 -25.45 -9.21
N ASP A 231 -12.51 -24.63 -10.04
CA ASP A 231 -11.68 -25.14 -11.14
C ASP A 231 -10.62 -26.13 -10.65
N ALA A 232 -10.04 -25.87 -9.47
CA ALA A 232 -9.07 -26.76 -8.86
C ALA A 232 -9.65 -28.18 -8.68
N SER A 233 -10.89 -28.32 -8.22
CA SER A 233 -11.56 -29.61 -8.03
C SER A 233 -11.92 -30.30 -9.35
N ARG A 234 -12.22 -29.52 -10.38
CA ARG A 234 -12.57 -30.03 -11.73
C ARG A 234 -11.37 -30.62 -12.46
N ILE A 235 -10.18 -30.03 -12.30
CA ILE A 235 -8.95 -30.44 -12.99
C ILE A 235 -8.11 -31.40 -12.16
N TYR A 236 -8.36 -31.52 -10.86
CA TYR A 236 -7.68 -32.45 -9.99
C TYR A 236 -7.82 -33.90 -10.52
N TYR A 237 -6.90 -34.78 -10.15
CA TYR A 237 -7.02 -36.19 -10.42
C TYR A 237 -7.04 -36.99 -9.12
N PRO A 238 -8.15 -37.72 -8.87
CA PRO A 238 -9.42 -37.77 -9.61
C PRO A 238 -10.19 -36.45 -9.51
N SER A 239 -10.97 -36.06 -10.55
CA SER A 239 -11.87 -34.92 -10.46
C SER A 239 -12.85 -35.10 -9.31
N MET A 240 -12.99 -34.05 -8.48
CA MET A 240 -13.84 -34.12 -7.29
C MET A 240 -15.33 -34.21 -7.64
N SER A 241 -16.05 -35.10 -6.97
CA SER A 241 -17.48 -35.00 -6.86
C SER A 241 -17.81 -33.91 -5.88
N THR A 242 -18.58 -32.91 -6.29
CA THR A 242 -18.75 -31.66 -5.56
C THR A 242 -20.12 -31.05 -5.82
N VAL A 243 -20.45 -29.95 -5.17
CA VAL A 243 -21.71 -29.23 -5.36
C VAL A 243 -21.39 -27.83 -5.91
N ASP A 244 -22.00 -27.49 -7.03
CA ASP A 244 -21.96 -26.13 -7.60
C ASP A 244 -23.00 -25.26 -6.89
N GLN A 245 -22.58 -24.15 -6.33
CA GLN A 245 -23.45 -23.19 -5.66
C GLN A 245 -24.23 -22.31 -6.63
N GLU A 246 -24.03 -22.50 -7.94
CA GLU A 246 -24.77 -21.81 -9.00
C GLU A 246 -24.67 -20.27 -8.92
N TYR A 247 -23.48 -19.71 -8.62
CA TYR A 247 -23.27 -18.26 -8.55
C TYR A 247 -23.66 -17.52 -9.84
N TYR A 248 -23.57 -18.17 -10.99
CA TYR A 248 -24.08 -17.62 -12.25
C TYR A 248 -25.60 -17.40 -12.20
N SER A 249 -26.34 -18.36 -11.68
CA SER A 249 -27.79 -18.28 -11.50
C SER A 249 -28.17 -17.27 -10.42
N ILE A 250 -27.37 -17.17 -9.35
CA ILE A 250 -27.50 -16.13 -8.31
C ILE A 250 -27.33 -14.73 -8.93
N GLY A 251 -26.34 -14.54 -9.82
CA GLY A 251 -26.15 -13.28 -10.53
C GLY A 251 -27.33 -12.90 -11.43
N LYS A 252 -27.94 -13.90 -12.11
CA LYS A 252 -29.18 -13.71 -12.85
C LYS A 252 -30.32 -13.23 -11.94
N THR A 253 -30.54 -13.92 -10.82
CA THR A 253 -31.57 -13.58 -9.83
C THR A 253 -31.37 -12.19 -9.25
N ALA A 254 -30.10 -11.77 -9.02
CA ALA A 254 -29.81 -10.41 -8.56
C ALA A 254 -30.24 -9.35 -9.57
N ILE A 255 -30.05 -9.57 -10.87
CA ILE A 255 -30.53 -8.65 -11.92
C ILE A 255 -32.05 -8.63 -11.98
N GLU A 256 -32.73 -9.78 -11.91
CA GLU A 256 -34.19 -9.87 -11.88
C GLU A 256 -34.77 -9.13 -10.66
N THR A 257 -34.11 -9.22 -9.52
CA THR A 257 -34.45 -8.46 -8.30
C THR A 257 -34.27 -6.95 -8.51
N LEU A 258 -33.12 -6.51 -9.07
CA LEU A 258 -32.86 -5.09 -9.39
C LEU A 258 -33.87 -4.54 -10.40
N ASP A 259 -34.15 -5.26 -11.47
CA ASP A 259 -35.15 -4.84 -12.46
C ASP A 259 -36.54 -4.66 -11.81
N THR A 260 -36.95 -5.59 -10.94
CA THR A 260 -38.20 -5.51 -10.19
C THR A 260 -38.25 -4.25 -9.29
N ILE A 261 -37.15 -3.96 -8.60
CA ILE A 261 -37.02 -2.76 -7.75
C ILE A 261 -37.11 -1.48 -8.62
N PHE A 262 -36.38 -1.43 -9.73
CA PHE A 262 -36.37 -0.24 -10.61
C PHE A 262 -37.66 -0.03 -11.38
N GLU A 263 -38.49 -1.07 -11.52
CA GLU A 263 -39.87 -0.97 -12.00
C GLU A 263 -40.85 -0.47 -10.92
N GLY A 264 -40.36 -0.19 -9.70
CA GLY A 264 -41.18 0.25 -8.57
C GLY A 264 -42.02 -0.86 -7.94
N LYS A 265 -41.71 -2.12 -8.23
CA LYS A 265 -42.35 -3.30 -7.66
C LYS A 265 -41.55 -3.80 -6.45
N LYS A 266 -42.21 -4.54 -5.55
CA LYS A 266 -41.57 -5.17 -4.41
C LYS A 266 -41.15 -6.59 -4.77
N PRO A 267 -39.85 -6.93 -4.83
CA PRO A 267 -39.39 -8.30 -5.06
C PRO A 267 -39.58 -9.17 -3.81
N GLU A 268 -39.34 -10.48 -3.94
CA GLU A 268 -39.20 -11.37 -2.80
C GLU A 268 -38.02 -10.97 -1.93
N VAL A 269 -38.20 -11.02 -0.61
CA VAL A 269 -37.19 -10.59 0.36
C VAL A 269 -36.07 -11.62 0.49
N GLU A 270 -36.40 -12.90 0.33
CA GLU A 270 -35.45 -14.02 0.45
C GLU A 270 -35.65 -14.99 -0.72
N VAL A 271 -34.59 -15.23 -1.50
CA VAL A 271 -34.58 -16.16 -2.63
C VAL A 271 -33.43 -17.15 -2.45
N MET A 272 -33.78 -18.45 -2.44
CA MET A 272 -32.81 -19.54 -2.41
C MET A 272 -32.67 -20.13 -3.81
N VAL A 273 -31.45 -20.10 -4.36
CA VAL A 273 -31.12 -20.68 -5.66
C VAL A 273 -30.67 -22.14 -5.46
N PRO A 274 -31.33 -23.13 -6.09
CA PRO A 274 -30.94 -24.53 -5.92
C PRO A 274 -29.50 -24.78 -6.37
N CYS A 275 -28.70 -25.36 -5.48
CA CYS A 275 -27.36 -25.88 -5.81
C CYS A 275 -27.47 -27.12 -6.68
N LYS A 276 -26.40 -27.46 -7.39
CA LYS A 276 -26.34 -28.60 -8.30
C LYS A 276 -25.21 -29.55 -7.92
N PHE A 277 -25.53 -30.79 -7.65
CA PHE A 277 -24.53 -31.83 -7.48
C PHE A 277 -23.85 -32.16 -8.81
N VAL A 278 -22.53 -32.16 -8.81
CA VAL A 278 -21.67 -32.46 -9.97
C VAL A 278 -20.85 -33.70 -9.71
N VAL A 279 -21.16 -34.77 -10.44
CA VAL A 279 -20.45 -36.03 -10.32
C VAL A 279 -19.04 -35.93 -10.89
N GLY A 280 -18.03 -36.27 -10.08
CA GLY A 280 -16.63 -36.41 -10.45
C GLY A 280 -16.14 -37.85 -10.40
N GLU A 281 -14.83 -38.05 -10.55
CA GLU A 281 -14.20 -39.38 -10.46
C GLU A 281 -14.01 -39.82 -8.99
N SER A 282 -13.90 -38.88 -8.06
CA SER A 282 -13.55 -39.14 -6.66
C SER A 282 -14.61 -39.88 -5.85
N CYS A 283 -15.84 -39.95 -6.31
CA CYS A 283 -16.88 -40.79 -5.73
C CYS A 283 -16.87 -42.25 -6.25
N GLY A 284 -16.00 -42.56 -7.23
CA GLY A 284 -15.95 -43.87 -7.88
C GLY A 284 -16.81 -43.96 -9.15
N CYS A 285 -17.44 -42.87 -9.60
CA CYS A 285 -18.20 -42.86 -10.85
C CYS A 285 -17.29 -42.80 -12.08
N ASN A 286 -17.67 -43.49 -13.16
CA ASN A 286 -16.96 -43.46 -14.42
C ASN A 286 -17.32 -42.21 -15.24
N CYS A 287 -16.62 -41.11 -14.99
CA CYS A 287 -16.75 -39.84 -15.75
C CYS A 287 -15.45 -39.41 -16.42
N GLY A 288 -14.48 -40.32 -16.54
CA GLY A 288 -13.10 -40.01 -16.99
C GLY A 288 -12.99 -39.34 -18.36
N ARG A 289 -13.88 -39.62 -19.34
CA ARG A 289 -13.87 -38.90 -20.64
C ARG A 289 -14.16 -37.40 -20.49
N ARG A 290 -15.11 -37.04 -19.64
CA ARG A 290 -15.47 -35.64 -19.38
C ARG A 290 -14.35 -34.96 -18.62
N ALA A 291 -13.89 -35.56 -17.52
CA ALA A 291 -12.83 -35.05 -16.70
C ALA A 291 -11.51 -34.85 -17.50
N MET A 292 -11.15 -35.80 -18.35
CA MET A 292 -9.98 -35.66 -19.24
C MET A 292 -10.13 -34.50 -20.23
N LYS A 293 -11.31 -34.29 -20.81
CA LYS A 293 -11.57 -33.16 -21.71
C LYS A 293 -11.43 -31.84 -20.98
N GLU A 294 -11.96 -31.72 -19.79
CA GLU A 294 -11.88 -30.52 -18.95
C GLU A 294 -10.41 -30.21 -18.58
N ARG A 295 -9.65 -31.20 -18.09
CA ARG A 295 -8.20 -31.05 -17.81
C ARG A 295 -7.41 -30.60 -19.04
N LYS A 296 -7.64 -31.22 -20.21
CA LYS A 296 -6.97 -30.82 -21.45
C LYS A 296 -7.30 -29.39 -21.85
N THR A 297 -8.54 -28.97 -21.69
CA THR A 297 -8.98 -27.61 -22.00
C THR A 297 -8.30 -26.61 -21.07
N TYR A 298 -8.25 -26.91 -19.78
CA TYR A 298 -7.58 -26.10 -18.78
C TYR A 298 -6.08 -25.97 -19.03
N ILE A 299 -5.38 -27.09 -19.29
CA ILE A 299 -3.94 -27.08 -19.60
C ILE A 299 -3.65 -26.22 -20.83
N ARG A 300 -4.46 -26.31 -21.89
CA ARG A 300 -4.33 -25.47 -23.07
C ARG A 300 -4.51 -23.99 -22.75
N LYS A 301 -5.51 -23.67 -21.93
CA LYS A 301 -5.74 -22.30 -21.48
C LYS A 301 -4.53 -21.78 -20.69
N GLN A 302 -4.04 -22.54 -19.71
CA GLN A 302 -2.85 -22.20 -18.94
C GLN A 302 -1.61 -21.96 -19.83
N GLN A 303 -1.43 -22.78 -20.88
CA GLN A 303 -0.33 -22.58 -21.83
C GLN A 303 -0.45 -21.27 -22.61
N VAL A 304 -1.67 -20.86 -22.95
CA VAL A 304 -1.93 -19.56 -23.60
C VAL A 304 -1.65 -18.43 -22.63
N ASP A 305 -2.20 -18.51 -21.43
CA ASP A 305 -2.04 -17.47 -20.40
C ASP A 305 -0.57 -17.28 -20.01
N ASN A 306 0.20 -18.37 -19.88
CA ASN A 306 1.63 -18.32 -19.61
C ASN A 306 2.45 -17.63 -20.72
N ARG A 307 2.03 -17.69 -21.99
CA ARG A 307 2.69 -16.96 -23.08
C ARG A 307 2.55 -15.45 -22.93
N PHE A 308 1.42 -14.99 -22.40
CA PHE A 308 1.16 -13.56 -22.16
C PHE A 308 1.67 -13.08 -20.80
N ALA A 309 1.94 -14.00 -19.86
CA ALA A 309 2.39 -13.65 -18.52
C ALA A 309 3.67 -12.80 -18.52
N SER A 310 4.67 -13.16 -19.32
CA SER A 310 5.92 -12.38 -19.40
C SER A 310 5.70 -10.96 -19.93
N PHE A 311 4.77 -10.77 -20.86
CA PHE A 311 4.43 -9.44 -21.38
C PHE A 311 3.69 -8.61 -20.32
N LYS A 312 2.75 -9.21 -19.61
CA LYS A 312 2.01 -8.57 -18.50
C LYS A 312 2.97 -8.19 -17.37
N GLU A 313 3.84 -9.11 -16.96
CA GLU A 313 4.87 -8.86 -15.93
C GLU A 313 5.80 -7.72 -16.33
N GLY A 314 6.23 -7.65 -17.60
CA GLY A 314 7.03 -6.55 -18.11
C GLY A 314 6.36 -5.19 -17.97
N ARG A 315 5.05 -5.11 -18.21
CA ARG A 315 4.27 -3.86 -18.07
C ARG A 315 4.12 -3.45 -16.60
N ILE A 316 3.84 -4.41 -15.73
CA ILE A 316 3.75 -4.16 -14.28
C ILE A 316 5.10 -3.67 -13.76
N PHE A 317 6.21 -4.29 -14.18
CA PHE A 317 7.56 -3.89 -13.83
C PHE A 317 7.89 -2.45 -14.29
N GLU A 318 7.51 -2.07 -15.52
CA GLU A 318 7.72 -0.71 -16.01
C GLU A 318 6.90 0.32 -15.20
N LEU A 319 5.69 -0.02 -14.78
CA LEU A 319 4.87 0.83 -13.91
C LEU A 319 5.50 0.99 -12.51
N GLU A 320 5.95 -0.11 -11.91
CA GLU A 320 6.68 -0.12 -10.64
C GLU A 320 7.93 0.77 -10.72
N ARG A 321 8.72 0.60 -11.78
CA ARG A 321 9.91 1.41 -12.04
C ARG A 321 9.58 2.89 -12.22
N ALA A 322 8.53 3.22 -12.96
CA ALA A 322 8.09 4.60 -13.20
C ALA A 322 7.75 5.33 -11.89
N ILE A 323 7.19 4.62 -10.91
CA ILE A 323 6.87 5.14 -9.58
C ILE A 323 8.16 5.30 -8.74
N ILE A 324 8.97 4.24 -8.62
CA ILE A 324 10.14 4.22 -7.74
C ILE A 324 11.21 5.23 -8.15
N GLN A 325 11.39 5.45 -9.45
CA GLN A 325 12.39 6.38 -9.99
C GLN A 325 11.97 7.86 -9.95
N GLY A 326 10.76 8.17 -9.54
CA GLY A 326 10.30 9.55 -9.40
C GLY A 326 11.09 10.29 -8.31
N GLN A 327 11.68 11.45 -8.64
CA GLN A 327 12.37 12.30 -7.67
C GLN A 327 11.43 13.28 -6.96
N SER A 328 10.22 13.43 -7.47
CA SER A 328 9.13 14.23 -6.92
C SER A 328 7.79 13.62 -7.30
N TYR A 329 6.72 14.04 -6.63
CA TYR A 329 5.37 13.61 -6.95
C TYR A 329 4.98 13.93 -8.41
N ASP A 330 5.33 15.11 -8.92
CA ASP A 330 5.08 15.48 -10.32
C ASP A 330 5.88 14.62 -11.30
N ALA A 331 7.11 14.24 -10.95
CA ALA A 331 7.88 13.31 -11.76
C ALA A 331 7.23 11.93 -11.81
N VAL A 332 6.69 11.42 -10.70
CA VAL A 332 5.92 10.16 -10.68
C VAL A 332 4.71 10.25 -11.59
N LYS A 333 3.88 11.30 -11.46
CA LYS A 333 2.72 11.52 -12.33
C LYS A 333 3.11 11.54 -13.81
N LYS A 334 4.16 12.28 -14.15
CA LYS A 334 4.68 12.39 -15.52
C LYS A 334 5.15 11.04 -16.05
N ASN A 335 5.91 10.28 -15.25
CA ASN A 335 6.41 8.97 -15.64
C ASN A 335 5.27 7.98 -15.92
N ILE A 336 4.26 7.92 -15.05
CA ILE A 336 3.09 7.07 -15.23
C ILE A 336 2.32 7.48 -16.49
N ARG A 337 2.07 8.78 -16.71
CA ARG A 337 1.39 9.28 -17.92
C ARG A 337 2.15 8.92 -19.18
N THR A 338 3.47 9.06 -19.19
CA THR A 338 4.33 8.70 -20.33
C THR A 338 4.23 7.21 -20.65
N LEU A 339 4.28 6.36 -19.63
CA LEU A 339 4.13 4.92 -19.78
C LEU A 339 2.77 4.54 -20.35
N MET A 340 1.69 5.19 -19.88
CA MET A 340 0.34 4.92 -20.35
C MET A 340 0.11 5.37 -21.79
N ASN A 341 0.76 6.44 -22.23
CA ASN A 341 0.65 6.94 -23.59
C ASN A 341 1.46 6.12 -24.62
N GLY A 342 2.56 5.49 -24.19
CA GLY A 342 3.46 4.72 -25.07
C GLY A 342 3.02 3.28 -25.38
N GLY A 343 1.96 2.79 -24.78
CA GLY A 343 1.55 1.38 -24.91
C GLY A 343 0.46 1.13 -25.94
N THR A 344 0.77 0.44 -27.03
CA THR A 344 -0.19 -0.23 -27.91
C THR A 344 -0.78 -1.44 -27.17
N SER A 345 -1.72 -1.27 -26.25
CA SER A 345 -2.50 -2.38 -25.75
C SER A 345 -3.66 -2.61 -26.70
N SER A 346 -3.71 -3.78 -27.31
CA SER A 346 -4.78 -4.26 -28.19
C SER A 346 -6.13 -4.46 -27.48
N GLU A 347 -6.20 -4.26 -26.18
CA GLU A 347 -7.42 -4.33 -25.38
C GLU A 347 -7.69 -2.96 -24.79
N GLY A 348 -8.88 -2.43 -25.02
CA GLY A 348 -9.36 -1.13 -24.55
C GLY A 348 -9.52 -1.07 -23.03
N ASN A 349 -8.42 -1.16 -22.30
CA ASN A 349 -8.44 -1.23 -20.84
C ASN A 349 -8.55 0.16 -20.23
N THR A 350 -9.57 0.37 -19.44
CA THR A 350 -9.66 1.49 -18.50
C THR A 350 -8.75 1.19 -17.31
N PHE A 351 -7.90 2.16 -16.96
CA PHE A 351 -6.92 2.05 -15.90
C PHE A 351 -6.68 3.42 -15.29
N TYR A 352 -6.94 3.56 -14.00
CA TYR A 352 -6.69 4.81 -13.27
C TYR A 352 -6.00 4.54 -11.94
N ILE A 353 -5.04 5.38 -11.62
CA ILE A 353 -4.49 5.54 -10.27
C ILE A 353 -4.98 6.89 -9.76
N MET A 354 -5.71 6.85 -8.66
CA MET A 354 -6.34 8.00 -8.03
C MET A 354 -5.53 8.34 -6.79
N PHE A 355 -4.76 9.42 -6.84
CA PHE A 355 -3.86 9.82 -5.77
C PHE A 355 -4.54 10.71 -4.74
N ASP A 356 -4.28 10.45 -3.46
CA ASP A 356 -4.58 11.38 -2.39
C ASP A 356 -3.71 12.64 -2.55
N PRO A 357 -4.30 13.87 -2.53
CA PRO A 357 -3.55 15.12 -2.62
C PRO A 357 -2.48 15.31 -1.54
N ILE A 358 -2.56 14.59 -0.43
CA ILE A 358 -1.54 14.62 0.62
C ILE A 358 -0.16 14.23 0.09
N LEU A 359 -0.10 13.43 -0.96
CA LEU A 359 1.15 12.99 -1.57
C LEU A 359 1.93 14.15 -2.22
N GLU A 360 1.26 15.25 -2.59
CA GLU A 360 1.92 16.47 -3.12
C GLU A 360 2.79 17.15 -2.06
N LYS A 361 2.44 16.97 -0.78
CA LYS A 361 3.14 17.61 0.36
C LYS A 361 4.29 16.75 0.90
N ILE A 362 4.47 15.54 0.36
CA ILE A 362 5.56 14.65 0.77
C ILE A 362 6.89 15.20 0.23
N GLY A 363 7.83 15.46 1.11
CA GLY A 363 9.15 16.01 0.79
C GLY A 363 9.24 17.53 0.87
N GLU A 364 8.12 18.26 0.97
CA GLU A 364 8.13 19.70 1.20
C GLU A 364 8.20 20.07 2.69
N LYS A 365 7.68 19.23 3.57
CA LYS A 365 7.71 19.42 5.02
C LYS A 365 8.72 18.50 5.68
N GLU A 366 9.38 19.04 6.69
CA GLU A 366 10.36 18.32 7.52
C GLU A 366 9.71 17.26 8.46
N GLU A 367 8.39 17.21 8.52
CA GLU A 367 7.65 16.31 9.39
C GLU A 367 7.38 14.95 8.71
N PRO A 368 7.49 13.83 9.45
CA PRO A 368 7.10 12.53 8.94
C PRO A 368 5.60 12.55 8.64
N LEU A 369 5.20 11.84 7.57
CA LEU A 369 3.78 11.57 7.32
C LEU A 369 3.19 10.83 8.51
N LEU A 370 2.19 11.45 9.13
CA LEU A 370 1.41 10.78 10.16
C LEU A 370 0.52 9.70 9.51
N PRO A 371 0.36 8.56 10.17
CA PRO A 371 -0.62 7.55 9.76
C PRO A 371 -2.00 8.19 9.55
N ARG A 372 -2.62 7.92 8.40
CA ARG A 372 -3.95 8.43 8.08
C ARG A 372 -4.78 7.35 7.43
N LEU A 373 -5.67 6.78 8.20
CA LEU A 373 -6.68 5.83 7.76
C LEU A 373 -8.00 6.58 7.46
N SER A 374 -7.99 7.44 6.43
CA SER A 374 -9.22 8.06 5.95
C SER A 374 -9.11 8.47 4.48
N LEU A 375 -10.25 8.48 3.81
CA LEU A 375 -10.43 8.90 2.42
C LEU A 375 -11.33 10.16 2.35
N ASP A 376 -11.17 11.09 3.28
CA ASP A 376 -12.03 12.28 3.43
C ASP A 376 -11.70 13.39 2.44
N GLN A 377 -10.95 13.12 1.40
CA GLN A 377 -10.56 14.11 0.41
C GLN A 377 -11.75 14.52 -0.47
N GLU A 378 -11.89 15.82 -0.71
CA GLU A 378 -12.89 16.34 -1.63
C GLU A 378 -12.63 15.91 -3.09
N TYR A 379 -11.35 15.74 -3.44
CA TYR A 379 -10.93 15.31 -4.78
C TYR A 379 -9.68 14.43 -4.74
N PHE A 380 -9.46 13.69 -5.82
CA PHE A 380 -8.25 12.90 -6.07
C PHE A 380 -7.55 13.35 -7.33
N VAL A 381 -6.22 13.22 -7.37
CA VAL A 381 -5.42 13.52 -8.55
C VAL A 381 -5.33 12.29 -9.44
N VAL A 382 -5.66 12.45 -10.72
CA VAL A 382 -5.82 11.34 -11.65
C VAL A 382 -4.57 11.10 -12.48
N CYS A 383 -4.14 9.84 -12.54
CA CYS A 383 -3.22 9.35 -13.57
C CYS A 383 -3.84 8.11 -14.22
N GLY A 384 -4.23 8.19 -15.48
CA GLY A 384 -4.85 7.05 -16.10
C GLY A 384 -5.39 7.29 -17.50
N LYS A 385 -6.07 6.27 -18.03
CA LYS A 385 -6.68 6.26 -19.34
C LYS A 385 -7.98 5.45 -19.36
N LYS A 386 -8.88 5.79 -20.24
CA LYS A 386 -10.09 5.05 -20.56
C LYS A 386 -10.06 4.66 -22.04
N ASN A 387 -10.24 3.38 -22.33
CA ASN A 387 -10.23 2.87 -23.72
C ASN A 387 -9.03 3.37 -24.54
N ASN A 388 -7.85 3.38 -23.92
CA ASN A 388 -6.58 3.87 -24.49
C ASN A 388 -6.51 5.41 -24.70
N VAL A 389 -7.49 6.16 -24.28
CA VAL A 389 -7.45 7.64 -24.29
C VAL A 389 -7.04 8.12 -22.90
N PRO A 390 -5.95 8.90 -22.77
CA PRO A 390 -5.57 9.49 -21.48
C PRO A 390 -6.70 10.33 -20.90
N SER A 391 -6.87 10.29 -19.58
CA SER A 391 -7.84 11.17 -18.91
C SER A 391 -7.50 12.63 -19.15
N ILE A 392 -8.51 13.41 -19.50
CA ILE A 392 -8.42 14.87 -19.67
C ILE A 392 -8.46 15.53 -18.27
N SER A 393 -9.19 14.94 -17.34
CA SER A 393 -9.34 15.46 -15.98
C SER A 393 -8.07 15.20 -15.18
N GLU A 394 -7.49 16.24 -14.60
CA GLU A 394 -6.38 16.10 -13.65
C GLU A 394 -6.87 15.82 -12.22
N LYS A 395 -8.11 16.14 -11.92
CA LYS A 395 -8.78 15.97 -10.63
C LYS A 395 -10.16 15.38 -10.81
N VAL A 396 -10.56 14.53 -9.89
CA VAL A 396 -11.89 13.93 -9.83
C VAL A 396 -12.46 14.14 -8.45
N ASN A 397 -13.70 14.60 -8.36
CA ASN A 397 -14.41 14.70 -7.09
C ASN A 397 -14.69 13.29 -6.54
N ARG A 398 -14.73 13.18 -5.24
CA ARG A 398 -14.99 11.89 -4.57
C ARG A 398 -16.33 11.27 -5.04
N SER A 399 -17.37 12.08 -5.23
CA SER A 399 -18.70 11.65 -5.71
C SER A 399 -18.69 10.98 -7.08
N ASP A 400 -17.73 11.35 -7.93
CA ASP A 400 -17.69 10.86 -9.32
C ASP A 400 -16.98 9.52 -9.45
N ILE A 401 -16.07 9.18 -8.51
CA ILE A 401 -15.24 7.96 -8.43
C ILE A 401 -14.34 7.74 -9.65
N ILE A 402 -14.91 7.86 -10.85
CA ILE A 402 -14.22 7.62 -12.13
C ILE A 402 -14.22 8.93 -12.92
N PRO A 403 -13.07 9.38 -13.44
CA PRO A 403 -13.01 10.52 -14.35
C PRO A 403 -13.75 10.17 -15.65
N ASP A 404 -14.33 11.18 -16.28
CA ASP A 404 -15.01 11.04 -17.57
C ASP A 404 -16.19 10.04 -17.51
N ASP A 405 -17.22 10.38 -16.72
CA ASP A 405 -18.38 9.57 -16.39
C ASP A 405 -18.97 8.81 -17.59
N PRO A 406 -19.02 7.48 -17.54
CA PRO A 406 -19.43 6.63 -18.66
C PRO A 406 -20.95 6.44 -18.79
N ARG A 407 -21.79 7.38 -18.38
CA ARG A 407 -23.27 7.23 -18.38
C ARG A 407 -23.90 6.98 -19.75
N THR A 408 -23.08 6.79 -20.78
CA THR A 408 -23.49 6.43 -22.14
C THR A 408 -22.65 5.27 -22.67
N GLY A 409 -23.25 4.40 -23.48
CA GLY A 409 -22.58 3.25 -24.11
C GLY A 409 -22.84 1.91 -23.39
N PRO A 410 -22.13 0.83 -23.71
CA PRO A 410 -22.37 -0.51 -23.15
C PRO A 410 -22.14 -0.53 -21.64
N ASN A 411 -22.76 -1.50 -20.94
CA ASN A 411 -22.54 -1.71 -19.50
C ASN A 411 -21.05 -1.92 -19.23
N SER A 412 -20.57 -1.33 -18.13
CA SER A 412 -19.15 -1.39 -17.75
C SER A 412 -18.99 -1.98 -16.35
N ILE A 413 -17.91 -2.73 -16.16
CA ILE A 413 -17.50 -3.27 -14.87
C ILE A 413 -16.16 -2.62 -14.50
N TYR A 414 -16.09 -2.00 -13.33
CA TYR A 414 -14.90 -1.37 -12.79
C TYR A 414 -14.49 -2.05 -11.49
N LEU A 415 -13.27 -2.59 -11.44
CA LEU A 415 -12.67 -3.11 -10.22
C LEU A 415 -11.95 -1.99 -9.50
N ILE A 416 -12.19 -1.82 -8.21
CA ILE A 416 -11.70 -0.72 -7.40
C ILE A 416 -11.06 -1.28 -6.13
N GLY A 417 -9.86 -0.83 -5.79
CA GLY A 417 -9.16 -1.21 -4.57
C GLY A 417 -8.38 -0.04 -3.98
N THR A 418 -8.26 0.01 -2.65
CA THR A 418 -7.43 1.01 -1.96
C THR A 418 -5.96 0.84 -2.30
N LEU A 419 -5.25 1.95 -2.43
CA LEU A 419 -3.80 2.00 -2.43
C LEU A 419 -3.35 2.50 -1.05
N HIS A 420 -2.62 1.68 -0.32
CA HIS A 420 -2.23 2.00 1.03
C HIS A 420 -0.84 1.47 1.39
N LEU A 421 -0.28 2.08 2.42
CA LEU A 421 0.99 1.75 3.00
C LEU A 421 0.80 1.55 4.49
N GLU A 422 0.64 0.29 4.93
CA GLU A 422 0.20 0.00 6.28
C GLU A 422 -1.06 0.82 6.64
N ASP A 423 -0.91 1.82 7.52
CA ASP A 423 -1.96 2.71 7.98
C ASP A 423 -2.00 4.08 7.26
N LEU A 424 -1.24 4.27 6.18
CA LEU A 424 -1.29 5.44 5.32
C LEU A 424 -2.03 5.12 4.01
N ILE A 425 -3.17 5.75 3.79
CA ILE A 425 -3.89 5.67 2.52
C ILE A 425 -3.24 6.62 1.51
N CYS A 426 -2.90 6.07 0.34
CA CYS A 426 -2.31 6.80 -0.79
C CYS A 426 -3.33 7.17 -1.87
N GLY A 427 -4.52 6.57 -1.81
CA GLY A 427 -5.58 6.73 -2.79
C GLY A 427 -6.27 5.43 -3.14
N TYR A 428 -6.68 5.27 -4.40
CA TYR A 428 -7.28 4.02 -4.89
C TYR A 428 -6.94 3.75 -6.37
N PHE A 429 -7.08 2.51 -6.75
CA PHE A 429 -6.79 2.00 -8.08
C PHE A 429 -8.05 1.50 -8.74
N ILE A 430 -8.22 1.82 -10.04
CA ILE A 430 -9.37 1.38 -10.83
C ILE A 430 -8.88 0.67 -12.07
N MET A 431 -9.50 -0.49 -12.37
CA MET A 431 -9.28 -1.21 -13.60
C MET A 431 -10.63 -1.61 -14.22
N GLY A 432 -10.85 -1.21 -15.47
CA GLY A 432 -11.97 -1.72 -16.27
C GLY A 432 -11.80 -3.22 -16.56
N SER A 433 -12.88 -3.98 -16.46
CA SER A 433 -12.87 -5.42 -16.62
C SER A 433 -14.13 -5.91 -17.33
N THR A 434 -14.17 -7.20 -17.65
CA THR A 434 -15.39 -7.95 -17.97
C THR A 434 -15.62 -8.96 -16.87
N ALA A 435 -16.82 -9.45 -16.70
CA ALA A 435 -17.14 -10.44 -15.69
C ALA A 435 -16.24 -11.68 -15.78
N LYS A 436 -15.99 -12.17 -16.99
CA LYS A 436 -15.09 -13.31 -17.24
C LYS A 436 -13.64 -13.04 -16.81
N ASN A 437 -13.19 -11.81 -16.98
CA ASN A 437 -11.80 -11.42 -16.71
C ASN A 437 -11.56 -11.06 -15.22
N ILE A 438 -12.57 -10.95 -14.38
CA ILE A 438 -12.41 -10.67 -12.94
C ILE A 438 -11.47 -11.70 -12.30
N ARG A 439 -11.67 -12.97 -12.59
CA ARG A 439 -10.84 -14.08 -12.11
C ARG A 439 -9.43 -14.08 -12.72
N GLU A 440 -9.32 -13.74 -14.01
CA GLU A 440 -8.08 -13.69 -14.78
C GLU A 440 -7.42 -12.30 -14.70
N SER A 441 -8.07 -11.36 -13.99
CA SER A 441 -7.56 -10.00 -13.88
C SER A 441 -6.29 -10.00 -13.04
N ASP A 442 -5.29 -9.32 -13.55
CA ASP A 442 -4.08 -9.04 -12.81
C ASP A 442 -4.30 -7.95 -11.74
N PHE A 443 -5.56 -7.63 -11.40
CA PHE A 443 -5.92 -6.53 -10.51
C PHE A 443 -5.18 -6.59 -9.17
N SER A 444 -5.22 -7.76 -8.51
CA SER A 444 -4.50 -8.00 -7.25
C SER A 444 -2.99 -7.82 -7.42
N ASN A 445 -2.42 -8.32 -8.52
CA ASN A 445 -1.00 -8.19 -8.82
C ASN A 445 -0.62 -6.73 -9.09
N TYR A 446 -1.38 -6.01 -9.92
CA TYR A 446 -1.18 -4.58 -10.16
C TYR A 446 -1.27 -3.78 -8.86
N LYS A 447 -2.34 -3.99 -8.06
CA LYS A 447 -2.54 -3.33 -6.77
C LYS A 447 -1.32 -3.52 -5.86
N THR A 448 -0.95 -4.78 -5.61
CA THR A 448 0.17 -5.12 -4.70
C THR A 448 1.50 -4.51 -5.17
N ARG A 449 1.77 -4.51 -6.48
CA ARG A 449 2.99 -3.91 -7.04
C ARG A 449 2.98 -2.40 -6.95
N ILE A 450 1.85 -1.76 -7.20
CA ILE A 450 1.67 -0.31 -7.05
C ILE A 450 1.85 0.09 -5.58
N ASP A 451 1.23 -0.61 -4.64
CA ASP A 451 1.39 -0.38 -3.20
C ASP A 451 2.87 -0.44 -2.79
N ARG A 452 3.57 -1.51 -3.21
CA ARG A 452 5.00 -1.69 -2.94
C ARG A 452 5.86 -0.59 -3.57
N ALA A 453 5.54 -0.19 -4.79
CA ALA A 453 6.27 0.86 -5.49
C ALA A 453 6.12 2.21 -4.78
N PHE A 454 4.91 2.56 -4.36
CA PHE A 454 4.67 3.77 -3.56
C PHE A 454 5.35 3.70 -2.20
N PHE A 455 5.32 2.55 -1.53
CA PHE A 455 6.08 2.33 -0.30
C PHE A 455 7.56 2.69 -0.48
N THR A 456 8.17 2.09 -1.50
CA THR A 456 9.58 2.30 -1.80
C THR A 456 9.86 3.76 -2.13
N TYR A 457 9.01 4.40 -2.93
CA TYR A 457 9.13 5.81 -3.29
C TYR A 457 9.09 6.73 -2.05
N ILE A 458 8.09 6.56 -1.18
CA ILE A 458 7.92 7.36 0.04
C ILE A 458 9.12 7.15 0.99
N LYS A 459 9.56 5.90 1.18
CA LYS A 459 10.73 5.60 2.02
C LYS A 459 12.01 6.22 1.47
N ASN A 460 12.21 6.20 0.15
CA ASN A 460 13.35 6.86 -0.49
C ASN A 460 13.34 8.38 -0.27
N LEU A 461 12.17 9.03 -0.37
CA LEU A 461 12.04 10.45 -0.08
C LEU A 461 12.37 10.77 1.38
N GLN A 462 11.87 9.99 2.34
CA GLN A 462 12.16 10.13 3.76
C GLN A 462 13.66 9.96 4.05
N LEU A 463 14.29 8.92 3.47
CA LEU A 463 15.73 8.68 3.61
C LEU A 463 16.56 9.82 3.03
N ASN A 464 16.21 10.34 1.86
CA ASN A 464 16.90 11.47 1.26
C ASN A 464 16.80 12.73 2.12
N THR A 465 15.63 13.01 2.68
CA THR A 465 15.41 14.14 3.60
C THR A 465 16.23 13.97 4.88
N LEU A 466 16.23 12.77 5.46
CA LEU A 466 17.04 12.47 6.65
C LEU A 466 18.53 12.58 6.38
N ASN A 467 19.00 12.02 5.27
CA ASN A 467 20.42 12.12 4.86
C ASN A 467 20.85 13.56 4.66
N LYS A 468 19.99 14.42 4.09
CA LYS A 468 20.25 15.85 3.95
C LYS A 468 20.39 16.53 5.31
N LYS A 469 19.46 16.26 6.24
CA LYS A 469 19.52 16.77 7.63
C LYS A 469 20.80 16.29 8.34
N LEU A 470 21.14 15.02 8.21
CA LEU A 470 22.38 14.48 8.78
C LEU A 470 23.62 15.15 8.20
N ALA A 471 23.65 15.38 6.88
CA ALA A 471 24.74 16.09 6.23
C ALA A 471 24.86 17.53 6.74
N ASP A 472 23.73 18.24 6.88
CA ASP A 472 23.69 19.60 7.43
C ASP A 472 24.18 19.64 8.89
N LEU A 473 23.75 18.69 9.73
CA LEU A 473 24.22 18.56 11.12
C LEU A 473 25.72 18.21 11.19
N MET A 474 26.21 17.33 10.31
CA MET A 474 27.63 16.99 10.23
C MET A 474 28.52 18.15 9.77
N GLU A 475 27.98 19.19 9.15
CA GLU A 475 28.68 20.39 8.72
C GLU A 475 28.62 21.53 9.73
N GLN A 476 27.93 21.37 10.86
CA GLN A 476 27.84 22.36 11.92
C GLN A 476 28.81 22.06 13.08
N ASP A 477 29.31 23.10 13.72
CA ASP A 477 30.06 23.00 14.98
C ASP A 477 29.09 22.80 16.15
N SER A 478 29.34 21.81 16.99
CA SER A 478 28.43 21.42 18.07
C SER A 478 28.26 22.48 19.17
N LEU A 479 29.23 23.37 19.34
CA LEU A 479 29.23 24.41 20.38
C LEU A 479 28.62 25.73 19.88
N THR A 480 28.97 26.12 18.66
CA THR A 480 28.67 27.46 18.12
C THR A 480 27.61 27.46 17.03
N HIS A 481 27.27 26.30 16.50
CA HIS A 481 26.31 26.05 15.40
C HIS A 481 26.66 26.75 14.07
N VAL A 482 27.83 27.41 13.95
CA VAL A 482 28.35 27.82 12.65
C VAL A 482 28.91 26.63 11.88
N LYS A 483 29.31 26.86 10.65
CA LYS A 483 29.91 25.80 9.83
C LYS A 483 31.25 25.34 10.44
N ASN A 484 31.45 23.99 10.48
CA ASN A 484 32.67 23.39 11.03
C ASN A 484 33.77 23.24 9.98
N ARG A 485 34.90 22.65 10.36
CA ARG A 485 36.06 22.39 9.50
C ARG A 485 35.70 21.58 8.25
N THR A 486 34.83 20.58 8.37
CA THR A 486 34.39 19.76 7.23
C THR A 486 33.63 20.59 6.20
N ALA A 487 32.73 21.46 6.68
CA ALA A 487 32.01 22.39 5.83
C ALA A 487 32.92 23.39 5.14
N TYR A 488 33.94 23.91 5.89
CA TYR A 488 34.97 24.77 5.33
C TYR A 488 35.72 24.11 4.18
N ASP A 489 36.20 22.87 4.37
CA ASP A 489 36.96 22.15 3.35
C ASP A 489 36.16 21.91 2.06
N LYS A 490 34.86 21.63 2.19
CA LYS A 490 33.93 21.51 1.04
C LYS A 490 33.70 22.87 0.38
N TYR A 491 33.44 23.90 1.17
CA TYR A 491 33.14 25.24 0.67
C TYR A 491 34.33 25.84 -0.10
N ILE A 492 35.55 25.72 0.43
CA ILE A 492 36.77 26.18 -0.22
C ILE A 492 36.97 25.53 -1.58
N LYS A 493 36.74 24.20 -1.69
CA LYS A 493 36.86 23.48 -2.97
C LYS A 493 35.86 23.99 -4.00
N ALA A 494 34.63 24.27 -3.58
CA ALA A 494 33.60 24.80 -4.46
C ALA A 494 33.89 26.26 -4.86
N PHE A 495 34.29 27.10 -3.90
CA PHE A 495 34.60 28.48 -4.12
C PHE A 495 35.82 28.65 -5.05
N GLN A 496 36.83 27.78 -4.91
CA GLN A 496 38.02 27.78 -5.79
C GLN A 496 37.65 27.53 -7.26
N LYS A 497 36.60 26.77 -7.55
CA LYS A 497 36.11 26.59 -8.93
C LYS A 497 35.56 27.90 -9.47
N LEU A 498 34.78 28.65 -8.68
CA LEU A 498 34.20 29.93 -9.07
C LEU A 498 35.30 31.01 -9.31
N VAL A 499 36.37 30.96 -8.53
CA VAL A 499 37.54 31.81 -8.74
C VAL A 499 38.23 31.44 -10.06
N LYS A 500 38.48 30.15 -10.32
CA LYS A 500 39.15 29.70 -11.55
C LYS A 500 38.33 29.96 -12.83
N THR A 501 36.99 29.92 -12.77
CA THR A 501 36.13 30.26 -13.91
C THR A 501 35.95 31.76 -14.11
N GLY A 502 36.49 32.60 -13.20
CA GLY A 502 36.32 34.04 -13.25
C GLY A 502 34.95 34.55 -12.83
N GLU A 503 34.09 33.66 -12.31
CA GLU A 503 32.75 34.01 -11.79
C GLU A 503 32.82 34.75 -10.44
N ARG A 504 33.94 34.62 -9.70
CA ARG A 504 34.26 35.34 -8.45
C ARG A 504 35.61 36.01 -8.56
N LYS A 505 35.61 37.35 -8.65
CA LYS A 505 36.81 38.15 -8.75
C LYS A 505 37.02 39.08 -7.55
N GLU A 506 35.94 39.38 -6.83
CA GLU A 506 35.94 40.27 -5.68
C GLU A 506 35.56 39.52 -4.43
N TYR A 507 36.52 39.23 -3.58
CA TYR A 507 36.33 38.64 -2.27
C TYR A 507 37.51 38.91 -1.34
N ALA A 508 37.27 38.79 -0.04
CA ALA A 508 38.30 38.81 0.98
C ALA A 508 38.13 37.61 1.93
N VAL A 509 39.19 37.28 2.62
CA VAL A 509 39.15 36.28 3.70
C VAL A 509 39.46 37.03 5.00
N ALA A 510 38.62 36.81 6.01
CA ALA A 510 38.85 37.27 7.37
C ALA A 510 39.10 36.05 8.27
N TYR A 511 40.25 36.06 8.95
CA TYR A 511 40.69 35.02 9.89
C TYR A 511 40.63 35.58 11.30
N PHE A 512 40.13 34.79 12.26
CA PHE A 512 39.92 35.22 13.65
C PHE A 512 40.46 34.17 14.61
N ASP A 513 41.10 34.64 15.69
CA ASP A 513 41.59 33.80 16.78
C ASP A 513 41.14 34.41 18.12
N ILE A 514 40.50 33.60 18.95
CA ILE A 514 40.00 34.02 20.26
C ILE A 514 41.14 34.04 21.26
N ASN A 515 41.48 35.25 21.78
CA ASN A 515 42.53 35.42 22.78
C ASN A 515 42.05 34.97 24.17
N ASP A 516 43.01 34.63 25.02
CA ASP A 516 42.89 34.41 26.46
C ASP A 516 41.89 33.27 26.85
N LEU A 517 41.47 32.41 25.93
CA LEU A 517 40.54 31.30 26.17
C LEU A 517 41.03 30.37 27.31
N LYS A 518 42.35 30.08 27.34
CA LYS A 518 42.97 29.28 28.40
C LYS A 518 42.84 29.96 29.77
N VAL A 519 43.03 31.27 29.84
CA VAL A 519 42.90 32.04 31.09
C VAL A 519 41.49 32.02 31.61
N ILE A 520 40.50 32.13 30.72
CA ILE A 520 39.09 32.03 31.07
C ILE A 520 38.77 30.63 31.59
N ASN A 521 39.22 29.55 30.91
CA ASN A 521 39.02 28.16 31.36
C ASN A 521 39.64 27.92 32.73
N ASP A 522 40.91 28.35 32.94
CA ASP A 522 41.64 28.09 34.16
C ASP A 522 41.04 28.87 35.36
N LYS A 523 40.47 30.07 35.12
CA LYS A 523 39.93 30.92 36.18
C LYS A 523 38.46 30.71 36.49
N TYR A 524 37.65 30.38 35.47
CA TYR A 524 36.18 30.35 35.58
C TYR A 524 35.57 29.02 35.16
N GLY A 525 36.40 28.02 34.77
CA GLY A 525 35.95 26.71 34.34
C GLY A 525 35.56 26.60 32.85
N HIS A 526 35.44 25.37 32.36
CA HIS A 526 35.20 25.09 30.95
C HIS A 526 33.84 25.62 30.45
N GLU A 527 32.81 25.65 31.31
CA GLU A 527 31.51 26.24 30.94
C GLU A 527 31.62 27.74 30.59
N ALA A 528 32.44 28.47 31.33
CA ALA A 528 32.74 29.88 31.03
C ALA A 528 33.55 30.04 29.73
N GLY A 529 34.46 29.08 29.45
CA GLY A 529 35.19 29.05 28.18
C GLY A 529 34.29 28.79 27.00
N ASP A 530 33.36 27.85 27.14
CA ASP A 530 32.37 27.57 26.11
C ASP A 530 31.45 28.79 25.86
N ALA A 531 31.02 29.46 26.90
CA ALA A 531 30.25 30.70 26.78
C ALA A 531 31.09 31.82 26.10
N TYR A 532 32.39 31.87 26.38
CA TYR A 532 33.31 32.83 25.77
C TYR A 532 33.46 32.57 24.25
N ILE A 533 33.60 31.30 23.84
CA ILE A 533 33.62 30.90 22.43
C ILE A 533 32.30 31.26 21.75
N ARG A 534 31.14 30.95 22.36
CA ARG A 534 29.83 31.30 21.81
C ARG A 534 29.64 32.82 21.64
N ASN A 535 30.09 33.61 22.62
CA ASN A 535 29.97 35.06 22.54
C ASN A 535 30.92 35.66 21.48
N SER A 536 32.12 35.10 21.32
CA SER A 536 33.05 35.49 20.27
C SER A 536 32.50 35.15 18.87
N CYS A 537 31.99 33.93 18.70
CA CYS A 537 31.34 33.51 17.47
C CYS A 537 30.16 34.42 17.11
N LYS A 538 29.31 34.71 18.10
CA LYS A 538 28.17 35.62 17.92
C LYS A 538 28.60 36.99 17.43
N LEU A 539 29.64 37.58 18.02
CA LEU A 539 30.16 38.87 17.58
C LEU A 539 30.65 38.84 16.12
N ILE A 540 31.37 37.79 15.73
CA ILE A 540 31.82 37.59 14.33
C ILE A 540 30.61 37.48 13.39
N CYS A 541 29.62 36.66 13.73
CA CYS A 541 28.41 36.46 12.91
C CYS A 541 27.56 37.74 12.82
N ASP A 542 27.42 38.48 13.93
CA ASP A 542 26.66 39.74 13.97
C ASP A 542 27.32 40.82 13.14
N THR A 543 28.67 40.77 12.97
CA THR A 543 29.44 41.65 12.14
C THR A 543 29.36 41.31 10.65
N PHE A 544 29.58 40.05 10.29
CA PHE A 544 29.62 39.58 8.90
C PHE A 544 28.35 38.78 8.55
N LYS A 545 27.22 39.46 8.55
CA LYS A 545 25.88 38.82 8.44
C LYS A 545 25.59 38.15 7.10
N HIS A 546 26.27 38.59 6.03
CA HIS A 546 26.03 38.13 4.67
C HIS A 546 27.11 37.17 4.17
N SER A 547 28.03 36.76 5.05
CA SER A 547 29.15 35.88 4.72
C SER A 547 29.17 34.62 5.60
N PRO A 548 29.56 33.46 5.05
CA PRO A 548 29.64 32.25 5.84
C PRO A 548 30.79 32.33 6.86
N VAL A 549 30.50 32.01 8.12
CA VAL A 549 31.47 31.87 9.20
C VAL A 549 31.75 30.40 9.45
N PHE A 550 33.00 30.03 9.56
CA PHE A 550 33.48 28.67 9.82
C PHE A 550 34.29 28.64 11.12
N ARG A 551 34.08 27.64 11.96
CA ARG A 551 35.00 27.30 13.04
C ARG A 551 35.95 26.21 12.56
N ILE A 552 37.21 26.54 12.42
CA ILE A 552 38.22 25.65 11.80
C ILE A 552 39.17 25.02 12.82
N GLY A 553 39.22 25.57 14.04
CA GLY A 553 40.00 25.10 15.17
C GLY A 553 39.26 25.33 16.49
N GLY A 554 39.89 25.08 17.62
CA GLY A 554 39.28 25.26 18.94
C GLY A 554 38.87 26.71 19.21
N ASP A 555 39.73 27.67 18.90
CA ASP A 555 39.62 29.10 19.08
C ASP A 555 39.70 29.90 17.74
N GLU A 556 39.77 29.18 16.61
CA GLU A 556 39.97 29.76 15.29
C GLU A 556 38.70 29.78 14.46
N PHE A 557 38.40 30.95 13.88
CA PHE A 557 37.28 31.16 12.98
C PHE A 557 37.75 31.79 11.66
N LEU A 558 36.97 31.54 10.60
CA LEU A 558 37.24 32.11 9.28
C LEU A 558 35.91 32.52 8.63
N SER A 559 35.93 33.63 7.92
CA SER A 559 34.82 34.06 7.06
C SER A 559 35.35 34.44 5.67
N ILE A 560 34.56 34.06 4.64
CA ILE A 560 34.84 34.44 3.25
C ILE A 560 33.84 35.53 2.88
N LEU A 561 34.38 36.74 2.74
CA LEU A 561 33.60 37.95 2.53
C LEU A 561 33.37 38.17 1.04
N TYR A 562 32.13 38.33 0.66
CA TYR A 562 31.72 38.71 -0.69
C TYR A 562 30.43 39.54 -0.62
N ASN A 563 29.99 40.12 -1.73
CA ASN A 563 28.85 41.02 -1.78
C ASN A 563 29.02 42.25 -0.83
N ASP A 564 28.00 42.53 -0.02
CA ASP A 564 28.00 43.74 0.82
C ASP A 564 29.02 43.69 1.97
N ASP A 565 29.25 42.50 2.54
CA ASP A 565 30.30 42.34 3.56
C ASP A 565 31.70 42.59 2.98
N PHE A 566 31.94 42.25 1.71
CA PHE A 566 33.19 42.59 1.02
C PHE A 566 33.34 44.09 0.78
N LYS A 567 32.27 44.76 0.34
CA LYS A 567 32.31 46.20 0.08
C LYS A 567 32.59 47.01 1.35
N ASN A 568 31.96 46.62 2.46
CA ASN A 568 32.02 47.33 3.73
C ASN A 568 33.04 46.72 4.71
N ARG A 569 33.92 45.83 4.25
CA ARG A 569 34.79 44.98 5.07
C ARG A 569 35.63 45.70 6.10
N GLU A 570 36.20 46.90 5.76
CA GLU A 570 37.03 47.67 6.67
C GLU A 570 36.19 48.29 7.79
N GLU A 571 35.01 48.85 7.46
CA GLU A 571 34.08 49.43 8.42
C GLU A 571 33.53 48.38 9.38
N LEU A 572 33.17 47.19 8.84
CA LEU A 572 32.69 46.07 9.62
C LEU A 572 33.77 45.59 10.61
N LEU A 573 35.01 45.45 10.16
CA LEU A 573 36.10 45.04 11.03
C LEU A 573 36.41 46.09 12.11
N ALA A 574 36.34 47.37 11.78
CA ALA A 574 36.51 48.47 12.73
C ALA A 574 35.39 48.49 13.78
N SER A 575 34.13 48.32 13.36
CA SER A 575 32.97 48.22 14.24
C SER A 575 33.06 47.03 15.22
N MET A 576 33.53 45.87 14.77
CA MET A 576 33.78 44.71 15.62
C MET A 576 34.80 45.04 16.73
N LYS A 577 35.90 45.74 16.37
CA LYS A 577 36.93 46.15 17.32
C LYS A 577 36.41 47.16 18.31
N GLU A 578 35.63 48.13 17.86
CA GLU A 578 34.99 49.13 18.73
C GLU A 578 34.03 48.46 19.73
N GLU A 579 33.23 47.49 19.29
CA GLU A 579 32.32 46.74 20.18
C GLU A 579 33.11 45.96 21.26
N MET A 580 34.24 45.34 20.91
CA MET A 580 35.10 44.67 21.89
C MET A 580 35.63 45.64 22.95
N GLU A 581 36.10 46.84 22.56
CA GLU A 581 36.59 47.85 23.50
C GLU A 581 35.45 48.42 24.37
N ASN A 582 34.27 48.64 23.80
CA ASN A 582 33.06 49.07 24.53
C ASN A 582 32.66 48.07 25.61
N ARG A 583 32.70 46.78 25.31
CA ARG A 583 32.42 45.71 26.29
C ARG A 583 33.48 45.66 27.38
N LYS A 584 34.73 45.87 27.03
CA LYS A 584 35.85 45.94 27.97
C LYS A 584 35.75 47.15 28.89
N ALA A 585 35.37 48.32 28.38
CA ALA A 585 35.17 49.55 29.14
C ALA A 585 33.97 49.48 30.10
N SER A 586 32.95 48.69 29.75
CA SER A 586 31.69 48.51 30.53
C SER A 586 31.67 47.23 31.33
N ARG A 587 32.78 46.79 31.92
CA ARG A 587 32.97 45.49 32.59
C ARG A 587 31.87 45.15 33.64
N ASP A 588 31.38 46.15 34.34
CA ASP A 588 30.37 45.95 35.38
C ASP A 588 29.00 45.55 34.86
N LYS A 589 28.77 45.66 33.53
CA LYS A 589 27.52 45.32 32.86
C LYS A 589 27.54 43.96 32.21
N TYR A 590 28.71 43.33 32.07
CA TYR A 590 28.89 42.08 31.32
C TYR A 590 29.50 41.00 32.21
N SER A 591 29.11 39.75 31.98
CA SER A 591 29.80 38.59 32.56
C SER A 591 31.23 38.48 31.99
N PRO A 592 32.19 37.90 32.72
CA PRO A 592 33.55 37.70 32.20
C PRO A 592 33.61 37.00 30.83
N ALA A 593 32.69 36.08 30.59
CA ALA A 593 32.57 35.33 29.32
C ALA A 593 31.98 36.18 28.17
N ALA A 594 31.42 37.35 28.42
CA ALA A 594 30.89 38.27 27.39
C ALA A 594 31.88 39.37 26.97
N ILE A 595 32.96 39.53 27.73
CA ILE A 595 34.05 40.48 27.43
C ILE A 595 35.08 39.77 26.55
N VAL A 596 34.73 39.62 25.27
CA VAL A 596 35.52 38.82 24.32
C VAL A 596 36.72 39.61 23.77
N SER A 597 37.81 38.93 23.48
CA SER A 597 39.00 39.47 22.82
C SER A 597 39.35 38.58 21.63
N ILE A 598 39.33 39.16 20.43
CA ILE A 598 39.51 38.43 19.17
C ILE A 598 40.61 39.13 18.36
N ALA A 599 41.67 38.41 18.03
CA ALA A 599 42.64 38.86 17.04
C ALA A 599 42.09 38.57 15.63
N SER A 600 42.21 39.52 14.72
CA SER A 600 41.62 39.43 13.39
C SER A 600 42.61 39.83 12.30
N GLY A 601 42.67 39.07 11.24
CA GLY A 601 43.45 39.41 10.05
C GLY A 601 42.59 39.31 8.80
N MET A 602 42.75 40.22 7.88
CA MET A 602 41.99 40.21 6.62
C MET A 602 42.92 40.37 5.43
N ALA A 603 42.63 39.65 4.35
CA ALA A 603 43.31 39.78 3.08
C ALA A 603 42.29 39.80 1.93
N VAL A 604 42.53 40.71 1.00
CA VAL A 604 41.72 40.83 -0.23
C VAL A 604 42.41 40.05 -1.33
N PHE A 605 41.65 39.38 -2.14
CA PHE A 605 42.15 38.65 -3.31
C PHE A 605 42.71 39.62 -4.34
N ASP A 606 43.94 39.38 -4.78
CA ASP A 606 44.60 40.09 -5.85
C ASP A 606 44.93 39.12 -6.98
N PRO A 607 44.28 39.22 -8.14
CA PRO A 607 44.48 38.30 -9.25
C PRO A 607 45.91 38.31 -9.82
N GLU A 608 46.73 39.33 -9.55
CA GLU A 608 48.11 39.37 -10.02
C GLU A 608 49.06 38.58 -9.10
N THR A 609 48.73 38.45 -7.82
CA THR A 609 49.64 37.87 -6.81
C THR A 609 49.08 36.57 -6.18
N ASP A 610 47.77 36.34 -6.24
CA ASP A 610 47.12 35.21 -5.60
C ASP A 610 46.73 34.11 -6.60
N PRO A 611 47.43 32.98 -6.63
CA PRO A 611 47.13 31.88 -7.55
C PRO A 611 45.80 31.15 -7.22
N ASP A 612 45.41 31.22 -5.95
CA ASP A 612 44.21 30.53 -5.46
C ASP A 612 43.69 31.13 -4.15
N ILE A 613 42.50 30.64 -3.68
CA ILE A 613 41.93 31.14 -2.42
C ILE A 613 42.80 30.80 -1.20
N MET A 614 43.61 29.74 -1.24
CA MET A 614 44.46 29.37 -0.12
C MET A 614 45.58 30.36 0.09
N SER A 615 46.10 31.04 -0.95
CA SER A 615 47.05 32.12 -0.81
C SER A 615 46.47 33.32 -0.05
N VAL A 616 45.18 33.63 -0.28
CA VAL A 616 44.45 34.68 0.45
C VAL A 616 44.21 34.29 1.90
N VAL A 617 43.84 33.02 2.15
CA VAL A 617 43.69 32.46 3.51
C VAL A 617 45.01 32.61 4.29
N ASN A 618 46.14 32.22 3.70
CA ASN A 618 47.44 32.31 4.34
C ASN A 618 47.84 33.76 4.64
N LYS A 619 47.55 34.70 3.74
CA LYS A 619 47.79 36.14 3.99
C LYS A 619 46.93 36.65 5.16
N ALA A 620 45.65 36.26 5.22
CA ALA A 620 44.75 36.64 6.31
C ALA A 620 45.25 36.09 7.66
N ASP A 621 45.71 34.84 7.70
CA ASP A 621 46.28 34.21 8.89
C ASP A 621 47.55 34.98 9.37
N VAL A 622 48.46 35.32 8.46
CA VAL A 622 49.64 36.12 8.81
C VAL A 622 49.24 37.47 9.43
N HIS A 623 48.31 38.20 8.86
CA HIS A 623 47.80 39.46 9.40
C HIS A 623 47.13 39.27 10.79
N MET A 624 46.39 38.21 10.99
CA MET A 624 45.80 37.85 12.29
C MET A 624 46.89 37.60 13.34
N TYR A 625 47.91 36.83 12.97
CA TYR A 625 49.03 36.56 13.89
C TYR A 625 49.80 37.80 14.29
N GLU A 626 50.05 38.75 13.35
CA GLU A 626 50.67 40.06 13.63
C GLU A 626 49.82 40.90 14.59
N GLU A 627 48.47 40.89 14.41
CA GLU A 627 47.59 41.60 15.31
C GLU A 627 47.59 40.95 16.70
N LYS A 628 47.53 39.63 16.79
CA LYS A 628 47.63 38.86 18.05
C LYS A 628 48.90 39.21 18.83
N ALA A 629 50.05 39.37 18.12
CA ALA A 629 51.32 39.79 18.72
C ALA A 629 51.31 41.24 19.24
N ARG A 630 50.63 42.15 18.54
CA ARG A 630 50.43 43.53 18.98
C ARG A 630 49.55 43.63 20.23
N MET A 631 48.43 42.88 20.26
CA MET A 631 47.51 42.84 21.40
C MET A 631 48.22 42.31 22.66
N LYS A 632 49.04 41.28 22.54
CA LYS A 632 49.88 40.80 23.67
C LYS A 632 50.88 41.81 24.22
N LYS A 633 51.55 42.58 23.36
CA LYS A 633 52.45 43.60 23.77
C LYS A 633 51.78 44.81 24.44
N GLY A 634 50.55 45.14 24.04
CA GLY A 634 49.74 46.21 24.63
C GLY A 634 49.21 45.88 26.04
N ASN A 635 49.05 44.57 26.39
CA ASN A 635 48.64 44.14 27.71
C ASN A 635 49.75 43.99 28.76
N ILE A 636 51.02 44.28 28.37
CA ILE A 636 52.21 44.24 29.25
C ILE A 636 52.60 45.66 29.78
N ARG A 637 51.80 46.68 29.50
CA ARG A 637 51.99 48.02 30.03
C ARG A 637 50.99 48.42 31.09
#